data_8cc4d8557f511cbe948d96139cb7f2c4
#
_entry.id   8cc4d8557f511cbe948d96139cb7f2c4
#
_cell.length_a   1.000
_cell.length_b   1.000
_cell.length_c   1.000
_cell.angle_alpha   90.00
_cell.angle_beta   90.00
_cell.angle_gamma   90.00
#
_symmetry.space_group_name_H-M   'P 1'
#
loop_
_entity.id
_entity.type
_entity.pdbx_description
1 polymer ?
#
loop_
_entity_poly.entity_id
_entity_poly.type
_entity_poly.pdbx_seq_one_letter_code
_entity_poly.pdbx_strand_id
1 'polypeptide(L)'
;MLPRAAIFLLLGAILSVGNLWAGGSGLNVIVVVNQNSTNSVQLGNDYCEQRGVPPQNVLRMTNWTGGSINWSPTDFQNDLLDPLLAMVASRGLTNQAQFVLLSMDIPYRVTDGANENGTTAALFYGFKTNGPPVSGLPSCSLPDDTSNSYAYSELPFGQALPNTAATNSFLAVMLTDVTLANAENTLLRGVAADGSYPTQMVYLEKTSDPARNVRFVEFDNAVFENQVAGNYAVSRVESDSTDFTNLFGFQTGLANYSLNPNTFVPGALGDTLTSFAGFILDPASQTTALAYLEAGASGSYGTIVEPCNYTQKFPDPVDYFYQTRGFSLAEAYYQSLLNPFQGLFVGEPLAAPFARPGSASWTSLTNGAVLNGLAVLSPYFTGTATNLPLDQADLFVDGTFFETMTNLPPAAGNILSVVLNGNTINYTVPATNTLAAVAAGLAGVLNAQSAVTHVMAFPTGDRVELQSLNVYVPGSNVTVSVSTSAGSATGLTTTLNAVRPSFLDTVATGYQYVTMQNTPNIGDWVAVTFMKTNGATVSLAVTNTVAGTTIGALAQNLVSLISANPVLQMSDGLSVSDFFDLDPYGQAEVQFFLYANTSGWPAAQILATWSNSTNLLVTPEGMYPLADNVSDLRPRNHVYLTAGADALAVNFPCDTTQMADGYHQFTAVAYEGSSVATQTRVTRTVLVQNTGLTATLSAWPAGTNATLDQSLQFTVTADATNIAQIELFGTGGSLGVVTNEPAAVFAVPAPDLGLGLHPFYALVTDQVGNRYQTQTVWYRIIAPIPLTFSGGSRLVWPTISGRQYDLQFTTNLAAGFQTLATVTASNSLAQWPVTATNQAAFYRVKLDD
;
A
#
# COMPACT_ATOMS: atom_id res chain seq x y z
N MET A 1 -5.86 -12.29 30.17
CA MET A 1 -6.19 -13.52 29.45
C MET A 1 -7.70 -13.61 29.35
N LEU A 2 -8.28 -13.05 28.30
CA LEU A 2 -9.69 -13.30 27.95
C LEU A 2 -9.75 -14.60 27.16
N PRO A 3 -10.68 -15.50 27.42
CA PRO A 3 -10.71 -16.80 26.77
C PRO A 3 -11.06 -16.66 25.29
N ARG A 4 -10.25 -17.29 24.44
CA ARG A 4 -10.44 -17.37 22.97
C ARG A 4 -11.83 -17.85 22.51
N ALA A 5 -12.65 -18.39 23.42
CA ALA A 5 -14.02 -18.82 23.15
C ALA A 5 -15.03 -17.69 22.85
N ALA A 6 -14.71 -16.42 23.17
CA ALA A 6 -15.61 -15.30 22.88
C ALA A 6 -15.51 -14.78 21.44
N ILE A 7 -14.48 -15.18 20.70
CA ILE A 7 -14.24 -14.69 19.32
C ILE A 7 -15.02 -15.55 18.30
N PHE A 8 -15.26 -16.83 18.58
CA PHE A 8 -15.95 -17.73 17.65
C PHE A 8 -17.48 -17.63 17.67
N LEU A 9 -18.08 -17.14 18.76
CA LEU A 9 -19.55 -16.89 18.82
C LEU A 9 -19.97 -15.60 18.11
N LEU A 10 -19.03 -14.73 17.72
CA LEU A 10 -19.30 -13.53 16.92
C LEU A 10 -19.25 -13.79 15.40
N LEU A 11 -18.64 -14.87 14.94
CA LEU A 11 -18.52 -15.18 13.50
C LEU A 11 -19.84 -15.66 12.84
N GLY A 12 -20.81 -16.12 13.62
CA GLY A 12 -22.13 -16.47 13.09
C GLY A 12 -23.11 -15.30 12.92
N ALA A 13 -22.77 -14.11 13.47
CA ALA A 13 -23.61 -12.92 13.42
C ALA A 13 -23.00 -11.78 12.56
N ILE A 14 -21.81 -11.97 12.00
CA ILE A 14 -21.06 -10.92 11.28
C ILE A 14 -21.44 -10.82 9.78
N LEU A 15 -22.38 -11.63 9.30
CA LEU A 15 -22.85 -11.55 7.91
C LEU A 15 -23.74 -10.32 7.59
N SER A 16 -23.85 -9.33 8.48
CA SER A 16 -24.63 -8.11 8.24
C SER A 16 -23.99 -6.78 8.66
N VAL A 17 -22.78 -6.79 9.16
CA VAL A 17 -22.02 -5.52 9.29
C VAL A 17 -21.24 -5.34 8.00
N GLY A 18 -21.64 -4.39 7.18
CA GLY A 18 -20.88 -4.03 5.98
C GLY A 18 -19.43 -3.77 6.39
N ASN A 19 -18.52 -4.59 5.88
CA ASN A 19 -17.09 -4.38 6.11
C ASN A 19 -16.74 -2.99 5.59
N LEU A 20 -16.31 -2.13 6.49
CA LEU A 20 -15.80 -0.80 6.16
C LEU A 20 -14.38 -1.02 5.63
N TRP A 21 -14.16 -0.73 4.36
CA TRP A 21 -12.86 -0.89 3.70
C TRP A 21 -12.36 0.49 3.29
N ALA A 22 -11.14 0.76 3.60
CA ALA A 22 -10.49 2.03 3.38
C ALA A 22 -9.37 1.87 2.34
N GLY A 23 -9.05 2.92 1.61
CA GLY A 23 -8.04 2.86 0.55
C GLY A 23 -8.44 1.88 -0.56
N GLY A 24 -7.52 1.09 -1.06
CA GLY A 24 -7.83 -0.02 -1.95
C GLY A 24 -8.63 -1.12 -1.23
N SER A 25 -9.11 -2.10 -1.98
CA SER A 25 -9.88 -3.22 -1.42
C SER A 25 -9.40 -4.53 -2.00
N GLY A 26 -9.89 -5.65 -1.49
CA GLY A 26 -9.65 -6.97 -2.08
C GLY A 26 -10.00 -7.05 -3.57
N LEU A 27 -10.91 -6.21 -4.07
CA LEU A 27 -11.20 -6.09 -5.50
C LEU A 27 -9.99 -5.62 -6.31
N ASN A 28 -9.10 -4.85 -5.70
CA ASN A 28 -7.95 -4.21 -6.34
C ASN A 28 -6.64 -4.99 -6.13
N VAL A 29 -6.66 -6.08 -5.36
CA VAL A 29 -5.47 -6.87 -5.03
C VAL A 29 -5.40 -8.13 -5.87
N ILE A 30 -4.23 -8.41 -6.41
CA ILE A 30 -3.86 -9.73 -6.92
C ILE A 30 -3.02 -10.42 -5.85
N VAL A 31 -3.45 -11.59 -5.41
CA VAL A 31 -2.71 -12.43 -4.48
C VAL A 31 -1.91 -13.46 -5.26
N VAL A 32 -0.60 -13.50 -5.03
CA VAL A 32 0.31 -14.47 -5.63
C VAL A 32 0.72 -15.49 -4.58
N VAL A 33 0.51 -16.77 -4.87
CA VAL A 33 0.91 -17.87 -4.00
C VAL A 33 1.87 -18.82 -4.71
N ASN A 34 2.88 -19.27 -4.00
CA ASN A 34 3.74 -20.37 -4.44
C ASN A 34 3.00 -21.70 -4.16
N GLN A 35 2.49 -22.34 -5.19
CA GLN A 35 1.70 -23.58 -5.08
C GLN A 35 2.51 -24.75 -4.49
N ASN A 36 3.84 -24.68 -4.55
CA ASN A 36 4.75 -25.68 -4.00
C ASN A 36 5.04 -25.47 -2.50
N SER A 37 4.48 -24.43 -1.88
CA SER A 37 4.59 -24.15 -0.45
C SER A 37 3.20 -24.16 0.21
N THR A 38 3.00 -25.04 1.18
CA THR A 38 1.75 -25.08 1.96
C THR A 38 1.53 -23.81 2.77
N ASN A 39 2.59 -23.20 3.30
CA ASN A 39 2.51 -21.94 4.03
C ASN A 39 2.08 -20.79 3.11
N SER A 40 2.66 -20.72 1.90
CA SER A 40 2.30 -19.70 0.92
C SER A 40 0.83 -19.79 0.52
N VAL A 41 0.36 -21.02 0.24
CA VAL A 41 -1.04 -21.25 -0.15
C VAL A 41 -1.99 -20.91 1.00
N GLN A 42 -1.70 -21.36 2.22
CA GLN A 42 -2.54 -21.06 3.38
C GLN A 42 -2.61 -19.55 3.65
N LEU A 43 -1.47 -18.86 3.73
CA LEU A 43 -1.43 -17.42 3.98
C LEU A 43 -2.19 -16.64 2.90
N GLY A 44 -2.03 -17.03 1.62
CA GLY A 44 -2.77 -16.43 0.51
C GLY A 44 -4.29 -16.64 0.62
N ASN A 45 -4.73 -17.85 1.02
CA ASN A 45 -6.14 -18.14 1.24
C ASN A 45 -6.71 -17.33 2.42
N ASP A 46 -5.96 -17.23 3.53
CA ASP A 46 -6.36 -16.45 4.70
C ASP A 46 -6.46 -14.96 4.36
N TYR A 47 -5.52 -14.45 3.55
CA TYR A 47 -5.59 -13.09 3.04
C TYR A 47 -6.85 -12.85 2.20
N CYS A 48 -7.15 -13.78 1.28
CA CYS A 48 -8.36 -13.69 0.44
C CYS A 48 -9.64 -13.66 1.29
N GLU A 49 -9.70 -14.47 2.33
CA GLU A 49 -10.84 -14.50 3.25
C GLU A 49 -10.95 -13.18 4.04
N GLN A 50 -9.84 -12.72 4.63
CA GLN A 50 -9.83 -11.54 5.48
C GLN A 50 -10.11 -10.24 4.71
N ARG A 51 -9.62 -10.14 3.47
CA ARG A 51 -9.76 -8.94 2.63
C ARG A 51 -10.87 -9.05 1.57
N GLY A 52 -11.56 -10.18 1.49
CA GLY A 52 -12.62 -10.40 0.51
C GLY A 52 -12.12 -10.35 -0.92
N VAL A 53 -10.95 -10.92 -1.18
CA VAL A 53 -10.35 -10.97 -2.52
C VAL A 53 -11.13 -11.94 -3.39
N PRO A 54 -11.59 -11.53 -4.59
CA PRO A 54 -12.30 -12.42 -5.50
C PRO A 54 -11.42 -13.61 -5.94
N PRO A 55 -12.00 -14.79 -6.17
CA PRO A 55 -11.23 -16.01 -6.50
C PRO A 55 -10.41 -15.88 -7.78
N GLN A 56 -10.87 -15.09 -8.76
CA GLN A 56 -10.13 -14.83 -10.00
C GLN A 56 -8.90 -13.93 -9.80
N ASN A 57 -8.78 -13.24 -8.68
CA ASN A 57 -7.64 -12.36 -8.38
C ASN A 57 -6.46 -13.14 -7.78
N VAL A 58 -6.48 -14.46 -7.79
CA VAL A 58 -5.38 -15.28 -7.25
C VAL A 58 -4.55 -15.88 -8.37
N LEU A 59 -3.25 -15.63 -8.36
CA LEU A 59 -2.24 -16.27 -9.20
C LEU A 59 -1.59 -17.40 -8.41
N ARG A 60 -1.68 -18.64 -8.92
CA ARG A 60 -0.99 -19.82 -8.38
C ARG A 60 0.25 -20.10 -9.21
N MET A 61 1.42 -19.86 -8.64
CA MET A 61 2.71 -20.18 -9.26
C MET A 61 3.00 -21.65 -9.07
N THR A 62 2.97 -22.42 -10.15
CA THR A 62 3.17 -23.89 -10.14
C THR A 62 4.59 -24.31 -10.54
N ASN A 63 5.30 -23.48 -11.28
CA ASN A 63 6.58 -23.83 -11.89
C ASN A 63 7.79 -23.54 -10.99
N TRP A 64 7.66 -22.60 -10.04
CA TRP A 64 8.75 -22.23 -9.17
C TRP A 64 9.00 -23.27 -8.08
N THR A 65 10.17 -23.89 -8.12
CA THR A 65 10.67 -24.86 -7.12
C THR A 65 12.00 -24.43 -6.49
N GLY A 66 12.46 -23.21 -6.81
CA GLY A 66 13.65 -22.62 -6.20
C GLY A 66 13.41 -22.19 -4.75
N GLY A 67 14.43 -21.67 -4.11
CA GLY A 67 14.32 -21.15 -2.75
C GLY A 67 13.50 -19.85 -2.65
N SER A 68 13.39 -19.32 -1.46
CA SER A 68 12.64 -18.09 -1.13
C SER A 68 13.53 -16.82 -1.12
N ILE A 69 14.76 -16.89 -1.56
CA ILE A 69 15.74 -15.81 -1.47
C ILE A 69 15.89 -15.07 -2.81
N ASN A 70 16.29 -15.79 -3.86
CA ASN A 70 16.69 -15.19 -5.13
C ASN A 70 15.90 -15.74 -6.32
N TRP A 71 15.56 -14.80 -7.25
CA TRP A 71 15.29 -15.10 -8.64
C TRP A 71 16.48 -14.69 -9.50
N SER A 72 16.66 -15.32 -10.67
CA SER A 72 17.27 -14.60 -11.77
C SER A 72 16.25 -13.64 -12.40
N PRO A 73 16.69 -12.59 -13.14
CA PRO A 73 15.74 -11.74 -13.89
C PRO A 73 14.87 -12.54 -14.86
N THR A 74 15.40 -13.62 -15.42
CA THR A 74 14.67 -14.51 -16.34
C THR A 74 13.61 -15.33 -15.61
N ASP A 75 13.93 -15.89 -14.44
CA ASP A 75 12.96 -16.65 -13.64
C ASP A 75 11.84 -15.70 -13.11
N PHE A 76 12.23 -14.52 -12.64
CA PHE A 76 11.27 -13.50 -12.24
C PHE A 76 10.30 -13.14 -13.38
N GLN A 77 10.81 -12.96 -14.59
CA GLN A 77 9.99 -12.66 -15.76
C GLN A 77 9.07 -13.83 -16.10
N ASN A 78 9.60 -15.05 -16.22
CA ASN A 78 8.87 -16.20 -16.73
C ASN A 78 7.92 -16.83 -15.71
N ASP A 79 8.29 -16.87 -14.42
CA ASP A 79 7.52 -17.58 -13.39
C ASP A 79 6.62 -16.65 -12.59
N LEU A 80 6.85 -15.33 -12.62
CA LEU A 80 6.01 -14.35 -11.90
C LEU A 80 5.40 -13.30 -12.83
N LEU A 81 6.20 -12.47 -13.49
CA LEU A 81 5.70 -11.24 -14.13
C LEU A 81 4.82 -11.54 -15.34
N ASP A 82 5.29 -12.38 -16.27
CA ASP A 82 4.50 -12.73 -17.46
C ASP A 82 3.21 -13.50 -17.12
N PRO A 83 3.22 -14.50 -16.23
CA PRO A 83 1.99 -15.14 -15.76
C PRO A 83 1.02 -14.17 -15.08
N LEU A 84 1.53 -13.23 -14.28
CA LEU A 84 0.72 -12.20 -13.63
C LEU A 84 0.01 -11.31 -14.67
N LEU A 85 0.76 -10.76 -15.62
CA LEU A 85 0.22 -9.88 -16.65
C LEU A 85 -0.78 -10.63 -17.56
N ALA A 86 -0.45 -11.87 -17.95
CA ALA A 86 -1.34 -12.72 -18.73
C ALA A 86 -2.65 -13.02 -17.98
N MET A 87 -2.58 -13.31 -16.69
CA MET A 87 -3.75 -13.54 -15.84
C MET A 87 -4.59 -12.27 -15.73
N VAL A 88 -3.99 -11.13 -15.41
CA VAL A 88 -4.69 -9.83 -15.30
C VAL A 88 -5.45 -9.52 -16.60
N ALA A 89 -4.80 -9.69 -17.75
CA ALA A 89 -5.41 -9.43 -19.05
C ALA A 89 -6.53 -10.44 -19.37
N SER A 90 -6.26 -11.75 -19.23
CA SER A 90 -7.22 -12.80 -19.62
C SER A 90 -8.45 -12.88 -18.74
N ARG A 91 -8.36 -12.44 -17.47
CA ARG A 91 -9.47 -12.42 -16.53
C ARG A 91 -10.19 -11.06 -16.45
N GLY A 92 -9.80 -10.09 -17.29
CA GLY A 92 -10.45 -8.77 -17.35
C GLY A 92 -10.16 -7.88 -16.13
N LEU A 93 -9.04 -8.08 -15.44
CA LEU A 93 -8.71 -7.38 -14.19
C LEU A 93 -7.91 -6.07 -14.39
N THR A 94 -7.60 -5.69 -15.63
CA THR A 94 -6.73 -4.55 -15.96
C THR A 94 -7.22 -3.22 -15.37
N ASN A 95 -8.54 -3.02 -15.28
CA ASN A 95 -9.14 -1.78 -14.78
C ASN A 95 -9.21 -1.72 -13.24
N GLN A 96 -8.85 -2.79 -12.54
CA GLN A 96 -8.99 -2.87 -11.09
C GLN A 96 -7.72 -3.29 -10.34
N ALA A 97 -6.81 -4.05 -10.97
CA ALA A 97 -5.59 -4.54 -10.35
C ALA A 97 -4.60 -3.39 -10.12
N GLN A 98 -4.41 -2.99 -8.87
CA GLN A 98 -3.47 -1.94 -8.45
C GLN A 98 -2.41 -2.48 -7.50
N PHE A 99 -2.78 -3.45 -6.67
CA PHE A 99 -1.90 -4.03 -5.66
C PHE A 99 -1.53 -5.46 -6.03
N VAL A 100 -0.30 -5.85 -5.72
CA VAL A 100 0.15 -7.25 -5.77
C VAL A 100 0.65 -7.65 -4.39
N LEU A 101 0.00 -8.65 -3.80
CA LEU A 101 0.46 -9.28 -2.58
C LEU A 101 1.23 -10.54 -2.93
N LEU A 102 2.50 -10.61 -2.57
CA LEU A 102 3.30 -11.82 -2.62
C LEU A 102 3.17 -12.53 -1.26
N SER A 103 2.67 -13.75 -1.27
CA SER A 103 2.64 -14.59 -0.08
C SER A 103 4.04 -15.11 0.27
N MET A 104 4.19 -15.78 1.42
CA MET A 104 5.50 -16.28 1.84
C MET A 104 6.06 -17.37 0.89
N ASP A 105 7.34 -17.72 1.06
CA ASP A 105 8.07 -18.70 0.24
C ASP A 105 8.12 -18.35 -1.26
N ILE A 106 8.11 -17.06 -1.54
CA ILE A 106 8.42 -16.46 -2.84
C ILE A 106 9.73 -15.70 -2.69
N PRO A 107 10.66 -15.75 -3.65
CA PRO A 107 11.93 -15.03 -3.52
C PRO A 107 11.74 -13.54 -3.35
N TYR A 108 12.47 -12.96 -2.41
CA TYR A 108 12.35 -11.54 -2.11
C TYR A 108 13.31 -10.66 -2.91
N ARG A 109 14.28 -11.26 -3.63
CA ARG A 109 15.32 -10.56 -4.36
C ARG A 109 15.47 -11.07 -5.79
N VAL A 110 15.55 -10.16 -6.75
CA VAL A 110 15.84 -10.43 -8.15
C VAL A 110 17.30 -10.01 -8.43
N THR A 111 18.15 -10.93 -8.91
CA THR A 111 19.55 -10.64 -9.11
C THR A 111 20.16 -11.36 -10.33
N ASP A 112 21.01 -10.65 -11.08
CA ASP A 112 21.88 -11.22 -12.10
C ASP A 112 23.33 -11.40 -11.61
N GLY A 113 23.57 -11.18 -10.31
CA GLY A 113 24.87 -11.22 -9.65
C GLY A 113 25.62 -9.89 -9.65
N ALA A 114 25.26 -8.95 -10.51
CA ALA A 114 25.82 -7.61 -10.55
C ALA A 114 24.81 -6.55 -10.09
N ASN A 115 23.55 -6.77 -10.44
CA ASN A 115 22.42 -5.89 -10.12
C ASN A 115 21.44 -6.64 -9.23
N GLU A 116 20.94 -5.96 -8.20
CA GLU A 116 20.04 -6.56 -7.23
C GLU A 116 18.85 -5.63 -6.99
N ASN A 117 17.64 -6.17 -7.12
CA ASN A 117 16.39 -5.46 -6.91
C ASN A 117 15.52 -6.20 -5.89
N GLY A 118 14.82 -5.49 -5.04
CA GLY A 118 13.73 -6.10 -4.28
C GLY A 118 12.64 -6.60 -5.22
N THR A 119 12.07 -7.78 -4.96
CA THR A 119 11.01 -8.33 -5.83
C THR A 119 9.80 -7.39 -5.88
N THR A 120 9.47 -6.71 -4.79
CA THR A 120 8.39 -5.72 -4.75
C THR A 120 8.70 -4.52 -5.65
N ALA A 121 9.93 -4.03 -5.66
CA ALA A 121 10.35 -2.96 -6.55
C ALA A 121 10.39 -3.38 -8.03
N ALA A 122 10.80 -4.63 -8.31
CA ALA A 122 10.79 -5.16 -9.66
C ALA A 122 9.36 -5.32 -10.23
N LEU A 123 8.37 -5.59 -9.39
CA LEU A 123 6.94 -5.57 -9.76
C LEU A 123 6.38 -4.15 -9.92
N PHE A 124 6.99 -3.17 -9.26
CA PHE A 124 6.55 -1.79 -9.36
C PHE A 124 6.91 -1.16 -10.73
N TYR A 125 8.13 -1.38 -11.23
CA TYR A 125 8.58 -0.74 -12.48
C TYR A 125 9.63 -1.53 -13.28
N GLY A 126 9.71 -2.82 -13.10
CA GLY A 126 10.64 -3.71 -13.79
C GLY A 126 11.99 -3.83 -13.07
N PHE A 127 12.77 -4.83 -13.50
CA PHE A 127 14.15 -5.01 -13.03
C PHE A 127 15.03 -3.86 -13.51
N LYS A 128 15.82 -3.27 -12.62
CA LYS A 128 16.70 -2.14 -12.87
C LYS A 128 18.16 -2.52 -12.72
N THR A 129 19.01 -1.88 -13.50
CA THR A 129 20.46 -2.03 -13.42
C THR A 129 21.08 -0.86 -12.66
N ASN A 130 22.17 -1.15 -11.95
CA ASN A 130 22.94 -0.12 -11.27
C ASN A 130 23.51 0.87 -12.29
N GLY A 131 23.51 2.15 -11.91
CA GLY A 131 24.23 3.18 -12.64
C GLY A 131 25.75 3.12 -12.37
N PRO A 132 26.49 4.10 -12.86
CA PRO A 132 27.90 4.26 -12.50
C PRO A 132 28.05 4.32 -10.98
N PRO A 133 28.92 3.49 -10.38
CA PRO A 133 29.00 3.43 -8.92
C PRO A 133 29.67 4.67 -8.34
N VAL A 134 29.11 5.20 -7.28
CA VAL A 134 29.76 6.13 -6.37
C VAL A 134 30.59 5.30 -5.37
N SER A 135 31.69 5.80 -4.87
CA SER A 135 32.53 5.14 -3.84
C SER A 135 33.04 3.71 -4.18
N GLY A 136 33.02 3.29 -5.46
CA GLY A 136 33.56 1.98 -5.88
C GLY A 136 32.64 0.78 -5.66
N LEU A 137 31.46 0.94 -5.09
CA LEU A 137 30.44 -0.10 -4.95
C LEU A 137 29.35 0.09 -6.01
N PRO A 138 29.13 -0.89 -6.91
CA PRO A 138 28.11 -0.76 -7.97
C PRO A 138 26.71 -0.45 -7.49
N SER A 139 26.31 -0.96 -6.33
CA SER A 139 25.00 -0.72 -5.74
C SER A 139 24.81 0.70 -5.19
N CYS A 140 25.92 1.43 -4.93
CA CYS A 140 25.90 2.82 -4.54
C CYS A 140 25.71 3.72 -5.76
N SER A 141 24.56 3.66 -6.39
CA SER A 141 24.19 4.47 -7.55
C SER A 141 22.74 4.93 -7.44
N LEU A 142 22.41 6.00 -8.16
CA LEU A 142 21.05 6.54 -8.31
C LEU A 142 20.77 6.70 -9.81
N PRO A 143 20.48 5.60 -10.53
CA PRO A 143 20.19 5.70 -11.97
C PRO A 143 18.90 6.49 -12.19
N ASP A 144 18.88 7.32 -13.26
CA ASP A 144 17.73 8.18 -13.60
C ASP A 144 16.44 7.37 -13.84
N ASP A 145 16.56 6.14 -14.37
CA ASP A 145 15.42 5.28 -14.66
C ASP A 145 14.86 4.55 -13.44
N THR A 146 15.41 4.80 -12.25
CA THR A 146 14.91 4.27 -10.97
C THR A 146 14.02 5.24 -10.20
N SER A 147 13.78 6.43 -10.74
CA SER A 147 12.90 7.42 -10.13
C SER A 147 11.44 6.96 -10.13
N ASN A 148 10.80 7.12 -8.99
CA ASN A 148 9.40 6.78 -8.78
C ASN A 148 8.50 8.00 -9.04
N SER A 149 7.73 7.99 -10.12
CA SER A 149 6.81 9.08 -10.46
C SER A 149 5.60 9.20 -9.52
N TYR A 150 5.34 8.19 -8.73
CA TYR A 150 4.28 8.22 -7.70
C TYR A 150 4.74 8.91 -6.42
N ALA A 151 6.05 8.99 -6.18
CA ALA A 151 6.58 9.66 -5.00
C ALA A 151 6.14 11.13 -4.93
N TYR A 152 5.67 11.55 -3.77
CA TYR A 152 5.17 12.90 -3.45
C TYR A 152 4.05 13.41 -4.35
N SER A 153 3.43 12.56 -5.16
CA SER A 153 2.41 13.00 -6.12
C SER A 153 1.07 13.32 -5.45
N GLU A 154 0.74 12.64 -4.36
CA GLU A 154 -0.58 12.67 -3.72
C GLU A 154 -1.71 12.48 -4.74
N LEU A 155 -1.51 11.63 -5.74
CA LEU A 155 -2.50 11.28 -6.75
C LEU A 155 -2.98 9.85 -6.53
N PRO A 156 -4.17 9.48 -7.02
CA PRO A 156 -4.51 8.08 -7.18
C PRO A 156 -3.45 7.36 -8.03
N PHE A 157 -3.05 6.15 -7.64
CA PHE A 157 -1.91 5.44 -8.25
C PHE A 157 -1.98 5.39 -9.79
N GLY A 158 -3.15 5.05 -10.37
CA GLY A 158 -3.32 5.00 -11.81
C GLY A 158 -3.19 6.35 -12.54
N GLN A 159 -3.30 7.48 -11.84
CA GLN A 159 -3.13 8.83 -12.38
C GLN A 159 -1.69 9.34 -12.27
N ALA A 160 -0.91 8.82 -11.33
CA ALA A 160 0.47 9.24 -11.09
C ALA A 160 1.47 8.59 -12.05
N LEU A 161 1.11 7.47 -12.65
CA LEU A 161 2.01 6.73 -13.54
C LEU A 161 2.10 7.40 -14.92
N PRO A 162 3.29 7.40 -15.54
CA PRO A 162 3.43 7.74 -16.95
C PRO A 162 2.55 6.81 -17.80
N ASN A 163 1.91 7.34 -18.82
CA ASN A 163 1.02 6.57 -19.71
C ASN A 163 1.66 5.30 -20.31
N THR A 164 2.99 5.26 -20.42
CA THR A 164 3.74 4.12 -20.94
C THR A 164 4.09 3.07 -19.89
N ALA A 165 4.08 3.42 -18.60
CA ALA A 165 4.39 2.53 -17.48
C ALA A 165 3.14 1.94 -16.81
N ALA A 166 1.97 2.55 -17.02
CA ALA A 166 0.73 2.23 -16.32
C ALA A 166 0.21 0.81 -16.54
N THR A 167 0.63 0.13 -17.60
CA THR A 167 0.13 -1.22 -17.93
C THR A 167 0.81 -2.35 -17.14
N ASN A 168 1.96 -2.11 -16.52
CA ASN A 168 2.80 -3.14 -15.92
C ASN A 168 3.35 -2.76 -14.53
N SER A 169 2.74 -1.79 -13.88
CA SER A 169 3.16 -1.32 -12.56
C SER A 169 2.14 -1.68 -11.47
N PHE A 170 2.64 -2.17 -10.34
CA PHE A 170 1.81 -2.54 -9.20
C PHE A 170 2.42 -2.03 -7.90
N LEU A 171 1.58 -1.62 -6.97
CA LEU A 171 1.96 -1.41 -5.57
C LEU A 171 2.17 -2.78 -4.92
N ALA A 172 3.37 -3.33 -5.06
CA ALA A 172 3.68 -4.67 -4.64
C ALA A 172 4.19 -4.72 -3.19
N VAL A 173 3.71 -5.68 -2.43
CA VAL A 173 4.08 -5.90 -1.03
C VAL A 173 4.26 -7.39 -0.78
N MET A 174 5.23 -7.75 0.03
CA MET A 174 5.42 -9.14 0.44
C MET A 174 4.85 -9.35 1.85
N LEU A 175 3.84 -10.19 1.96
CA LEU A 175 3.34 -10.65 3.25
C LEU A 175 4.07 -11.95 3.59
N THR A 176 5.07 -11.84 4.44
CA THR A 176 5.95 -12.97 4.80
C THR A 176 6.54 -12.80 6.18
N ASP A 177 7.00 -13.89 6.75
CA ASP A 177 7.78 -13.94 7.99
C ASP A 177 8.54 -15.27 8.02
N VAL A 178 9.37 -15.49 9.05
CA VAL A 178 10.07 -16.76 9.30
C VAL A 178 9.07 -17.89 9.58
N THR A 179 7.93 -17.56 10.18
CA THR A 179 6.85 -18.52 10.49
C THR A 179 5.52 -18.05 9.91
N LEU A 180 4.69 -19.00 9.49
CA LEU A 180 3.34 -18.72 9.03
C LEU A 180 2.52 -17.94 10.08
N ALA A 181 2.62 -18.34 11.35
CA ALA A 181 1.87 -17.69 12.42
C ALA A 181 2.22 -16.20 12.59
N ASN A 182 3.48 -15.80 12.39
CA ASN A 182 3.87 -14.39 12.44
C ASN A 182 3.29 -13.63 11.24
N ALA A 183 3.35 -14.22 10.04
CA ALA A 183 2.76 -13.61 8.84
C ALA A 183 1.23 -13.45 8.96
N GLU A 184 0.53 -14.46 9.49
CA GLU A 184 -0.92 -14.38 9.81
C GLU A 184 -1.20 -13.27 10.84
N ASN A 185 -0.38 -13.13 11.86
CA ASN A 185 -0.51 -12.06 12.84
C ASN A 185 -0.34 -10.67 12.19
N THR A 186 0.56 -10.53 11.21
CA THR A 186 0.73 -9.29 10.46
C THR A 186 -0.50 -8.97 9.62
N LEU A 187 -1.08 -9.96 8.94
CA LEU A 187 -2.36 -9.84 8.24
C LEU A 187 -3.47 -9.35 9.18
N LEU A 188 -3.67 -10.03 10.30
CA LEU A 188 -4.74 -9.70 11.24
C LEU A 188 -4.59 -8.31 11.85
N ARG A 189 -3.36 -7.86 12.12
CA ARG A 189 -3.08 -6.50 12.58
C ARG A 189 -3.41 -5.46 11.52
N GLY A 190 -3.03 -5.71 10.28
CA GLY A 190 -3.34 -4.82 9.17
C GLY A 190 -4.86 -4.66 8.97
N VAL A 191 -5.60 -5.76 9.01
CA VAL A 191 -7.08 -5.75 8.94
C VAL A 191 -7.70 -4.99 10.13
N ALA A 192 -7.17 -5.23 11.34
CA ALA A 192 -7.67 -4.56 12.55
C ALA A 192 -7.34 -3.06 12.61
N ALA A 193 -6.41 -2.61 11.78
CA ALA A 193 -6.01 -1.20 11.73
C ALA A 193 -7.01 -0.32 10.99
N ASP A 194 -7.80 -0.86 10.08
CA ASP A 194 -8.69 -0.07 9.23
C ASP A 194 -9.66 0.78 10.03
N GLY A 195 -9.63 2.11 9.80
CA GLY A 195 -10.48 3.07 10.49
C GLY A 195 -10.32 3.09 12.03
N SER A 196 -9.19 2.66 12.55
CA SER A 196 -8.94 2.59 14.02
C SER A 196 -8.55 3.93 14.64
N TYR A 197 -8.11 4.89 13.83
CA TYR A 197 -7.67 6.23 14.23
C TYR A 197 -6.68 6.22 15.39
N PRO A 198 -5.51 5.60 15.25
CA PRO A 198 -4.51 5.55 16.30
C PRO A 198 -4.05 6.96 16.69
N THR A 199 -3.79 7.14 17.97
CA THR A 199 -3.32 8.41 18.55
C THR A 199 -1.91 8.27 19.15
N GLN A 200 -1.29 7.12 18.95
CA GLN A 200 0.03 6.82 19.47
C GLN A 200 1.11 7.64 18.74
N MET A 201 2.22 7.85 19.42
CA MET A 201 3.33 8.65 18.94
C MET A 201 4.06 7.99 17.76
N VAL A 202 4.57 8.81 16.87
CA VAL A 202 5.63 8.45 15.92
C VAL A 202 6.95 9.05 16.43
N TYR A 203 8.00 8.24 16.50
CA TYR A 203 9.34 8.71 16.78
C TYR A 203 10.22 8.66 15.53
N LEU A 204 10.85 9.80 15.24
CA LEU A 204 11.87 9.97 14.22
C LEU A 204 13.21 10.15 14.94
N GLU A 205 14.05 9.13 14.89
CA GLU A 205 15.24 9.06 15.73
C GLU A 205 16.49 9.49 14.98
N LYS A 206 17.10 10.58 15.47
CA LYS A 206 18.44 11.02 15.10
C LYS A 206 19.45 10.28 15.97
N THR A 207 20.19 9.36 15.37
CA THR A 207 21.13 8.48 16.06
C THR A 207 22.53 9.06 16.10
N SER A 208 23.41 8.44 16.86
CA SER A 208 24.84 8.80 16.90
C SER A 208 25.65 8.24 15.73
N ASP A 209 25.08 7.36 14.89
CA ASP A 209 25.74 6.79 13.72
C ASP A 209 25.67 7.76 12.52
N PRO A 210 26.75 8.46 12.16
CA PRO A 210 26.71 9.49 11.13
C PRO A 210 26.43 8.93 9.72
N ALA A 211 26.74 7.65 9.47
CA ALA A 211 26.49 7.03 8.17
C ALA A 211 25.02 6.65 7.97
N ARG A 212 24.29 6.39 9.06
CA ARG A 212 22.89 5.95 9.03
C ARG A 212 21.90 7.02 9.48
N ASN A 213 22.41 8.10 10.02
CA ASN A 213 21.62 9.20 10.57
C ASN A 213 21.22 10.25 9.51
N VAL A 214 21.62 10.11 8.25
CA VAL A 214 21.49 11.15 7.21
C VAL A 214 20.05 11.60 6.95
N ARG A 215 19.07 10.75 7.23
CA ARG A 215 17.63 11.03 7.05
C ARG A 215 17.07 12.07 8.04
N PHE A 216 17.81 12.42 9.09
CA PHE A 216 17.30 13.35 10.12
C PHE A 216 16.92 14.73 9.57
N VAL A 217 17.47 15.12 8.43
CA VAL A 217 17.16 16.40 7.77
C VAL A 217 15.72 16.45 7.25
N GLU A 218 15.11 15.30 6.99
CA GLU A 218 13.74 15.16 6.49
C GLU A 218 12.69 15.19 7.62
N PHE A 219 13.13 15.04 8.89
CA PHE A 219 12.22 14.89 10.03
C PHE A 219 11.36 16.13 10.30
N ASP A 220 11.92 17.31 10.12
CA ASP A 220 11.20 18.55 10.41
C ASP A 220 10.00 18.74 9.50
N ASN A 221 10.15 18.39 8.24
CA ASN A 221 9.07 18.44 7.28
C ASN A 221 7.92 17.48 7.64
N ALA A 222 8.25 16.24 8.01
CA ALA A 222 7.25 15.28 8.44
C ALA A 222 6.52 15.75 9.71
N VAL A 223 7.22 16.38 10.64
CA VAL A 223 6.62 16.97 11.84
C VAL A 223 5.63 18.07 11.46
N PHE A 224 5.98 18.96 10.53
CA PHE A 224 5.06 20.00 10.04
C PHE A 224 3.80 19.41 9.39
N GLU A 225 3.97 18.48 8.45
CA GLU A 225 2.87 17.87 7.71
C GLU A 225 1.90 17.16 8.64
N ASN A 226 2.40 16.39 9.60
CA ASN A 226 1.57 15.70 10.57
C ASN A 226 0.87 16.65 11.55
N GLN A 227 1.52 17.74 11.93
CA GLN A 227 0.88 18.77 12.76
C GLN A 227 -0.29 19.44 12.03
N VAL A 228 -0.18 19.66 10.72
CA VAL A 228 -1.28 20.18 9.91
C VAL A 228 -2.42 19.16 9.81
N ALA A 229 -2.11 17.87 9.64
CA ALA A 229 -3.12 16.80 9.62
C ALA A 229 -3.84 16.65 10.97
N GLY A 230 -3.14 16.84 12.09
CA GLY A 230 -3.73 16.94 13.42
C GLY A 230 -4.21 15.64 14.06
N ASN A 231 -3.78 14.48 13.57
CA ASN A 231 -4.28 13.19 14.03
C ASN A 231 -3.46 12.61 15.17
N TYR A 232 -2.11 12.63 15.07
CA TYR A 232 -1.21 12.13 16.10
C TYR A 232 0.06 12.97 16.16
N ALA A 233 0.86 12.78 17.21
CA ALA A 233 2.08 13.53 17.36
C ALA A 233 3.25 12.79 16.69
N VAL A 234 4.03 13.51 15.91
CA VAL A 234 5.33 13.08 15.39
C VAL A 234 6.39 13.84 16.17
N SER A 235 7.35 13.14 16.72
CA SER A 235 8.41 13.72 17.53
C SER A 235 9.79 13.29 17.05
N ARG A 236 10.68 14.25 16.93
CA ARG A 236 12.10 13.95 16.75
C ARG A 236 12.73 13.66 18.11
N VAL A 237 13.55 12.63 18.15
CA VAL A 237 14.33 12.27 19.32
C VAL A 237 15.80 12.14 18.95
N GLU A 238 16.71 12.58 19.80
CA GLU A 238 18.14 12.33 19.67
C GLU A 238 18.52 11.22 20.65
N SER A 239 18.70 10.01 20.13
CA SER A 239 18.88 8.82 20.94
C SER A 239 19.45 7.68 20.10
N ASP A 240 19.96 6.66 20.74
CA ASP A 240 20.24 5.33 20.18
C ASP A 240 19.41 4.26 20.91
N SER A 241 18.31 4.66 21.55
CA SER A 241 17.45 3.75 22.31
C SER A 241 16.33 3.20 21.45
N THR A 242 16.15 1.90 21.50
CA THR A 242 15.04 1.19 20.84
C THR A 242 14.05 0.58 21.84
N ASP A 243 14.17 0.96 23.12
CA ASP A 243 13.29 0.47 24.18
C ASP A 243 12.01 1.30 24.27
N PHE A 244 11.24 1.26 23.18
CA PHE A 244 9.94 1.93 23.05
C PHE A 244 8.80 0.91 23.05
N THR A 245 7.62 1.38 23.41
CA THR A 245 6.38 0.59 23.37
C THR A 245 5.20 1.47 22.94
N ASN A 246 4.21 0.85 22.30
CA ASN A 246 2.94 1.50 21.98
C ASN A 246 3.12 2.71 21.03
N LEU A 247 3.89 2.51 19.95
CA LEU A 247 4.12 3.51 18.90
C LEU A 247 3.25 3.26 17.69
N PHE A 248 2.90 4.34 16.98
CA PHE A 248 2.35 4.26 15.64
C PHE A 248 3.41 4.27 14.54
N GLY A 249 4.61 4.74 14.82
CA GLY A 249 5.72 4.71 13.88
C GLY A 249 7.07 4.86 14.55
N PHE A 250 8.09 4.33 13.90
CA PHE A 250 9.48 4.47 14.35
C PHE A 250 10.43 4.39 13.15
N GLN A 251 11.15 5.47 12.90
CA GLN A 251 12.23 5.52 11.93
C GLN A 251 13.54 5.84 12.60
N THR A 252 14.56 5.03 12.35
CA THR A 252 15.88 5.16 12.96
C THR A 252 17.02 4.98 11.94
N GLY A 253 18.24 5.21 12.36
CA GLY A 253 19.47 4.95 11.63
C GLY A 253 20.41 4.05 12.41
N LEU A 254 19.95 2.93 12.92
CA LEU A 254 20.74 1.93 13.65
C LEU A 254 20.93 0.65 12.83
N ALA A 255 22.07 0.00 12.99
CA ALA A 255 22.37 -1.24 12.27
C ALA A 255 21.86 -2.50 12.99
N ASN A 256 22.20 -2.61 14.28
CA ASN A 256 21.92 -3.81 15.09
C ASN A 256 21.28 -3.43 16.41
N TYR A 257 20.07 -3.86 16.62
CA TYR A 257 19.32 -3.61 17.84
C TYR A 257 18.19 -4.64 17.96
N SER A 258 17.53 -4.65 19.10
CA SER A 258 16.34 -5.44 19.34
C SER A 258 15.16 -4.52 19.62
N LEU A 259 13.99 -4.84 19.09
CA LEU A 259 12.75 -4.15 19.39
C LEU A 259 11.98 -4.88 20.48
N ASN A 260 11.25 -4.16 21.30
CA ASN A 260 10.31 -4.75 22.24
C ASN A 260 9.13 -5.39 21.46
N PRO A 261 8.66 -6.58 21.82
CA PRO A 261 7.53 -7.22 21.15
C PRO A 261 6.23 -6.40 21.10
N ASN A 262 6.10 -5.36 21.94
CA ASN A 262 4.95 -4.46 21.98
C ASN A 262 5.32 -3.03 21.55
N THR A 263 6.33 -2.89 20.71
CA THR A 263 6.76 -1.56 20.23
C THR A 263 5.63 -0.90 19.44
N PHE A 264 4.92 -1.65 18.59
CA PHE A 264 3.97 -1.07 17.65
C PHE A 264 2.52 -1.43 17.93
N VAL A 265 1.63 -0.52 17.55
CA VAL A 265 0.18 -0.73 17.47
C VAL A 265 -0.23 -1.13 16.05
N PRO A 266 -1.43 -1.74 15.85
CA PRO A 266 -1.95 -2.06 14.51
C PRO A 266 -1.94 -0.85 13.56
N GLY A 267 -1.52 -1.06 12.32
CA GLY A 267 -1.41 -0.01 11.29
C GLY A 267 -0.09 0.75 11.30
N ALA A 268 0.78 0.49 12.27
CA ALA A 268 2.07 1.17 12.37
C ALA A 268 3.03 0.78 11.23
N LEU A 269 3.85 1.75 10.84
CA LEU A 269 5.03 1.60 9.99
C LEU A 269 6.29 1.78 10.81
N GLY A 270 7.36 1.10 10.42
CA GLY A 270 8.68 1.35 10.99
C GLY A 270 9.79 0.83 10.10
N ASP A 271 10.93 1.52 10.09
CA ASP A 271 12.09 1.14 9.32
C ASP A 271 13.40 1.69 9.90
N THR A 272 14.51 1.18 9.40
CA THR A 272 15.83 1.70 9.70
C THR A 272 16.60 1.99 8.43
N LEU A 273 17.27 3.13 8.37
CA LEU A 273 18.24 3.43 7.32
C LEU A 273 19.51 2.62 7.59
N THR A 274 19.58 1.44 7.03
CA THR A 274 20.75 0.55 7.11
C THR A 274 20.82 -0.34 5.86
N SER A 275 21.99 -0.94 5.60
CA SER A 275 22.29 -1.58 4.32
C SER A 275 21.48 -2.84 4.02
N PHE A 276 21.13 -3.63 5.05
CA PHE A 276 20.64 -5.01 4.86
C PHE A 276 19.36 -5.32 5.65
N ALA A 277 18.54 -4.31 5.95
CA ALA A 277 17.26 -4.58 6.61
C ALA A 277 16.29 -5.41 5.73
N GLY A 278 16.51 -5.41 4.42
CA GLY A 278 15.75 -6.24 3.48
C GLY A 278 16.26 -7.67 3.32
N PHE A 279 17.32 -8.09 4.01
CA PHE A 279 17.79 -9.48 4.05
C PHE A 279 16.92 -10.29 5.01
N ILE A 280 15.66 -10.49 4.64
CA ILE A 280 14.64 -10.99 5.56
C ILE A 280 14.76 -12.49 5.88
N LEU A 281 15.34 -13.29 4.99
CA LEU A 281 15.46 -14.75 5.12
C LEU A 281 16.91 -15.24 5.05
N ASP A 282 17.86 -14.35 4.82
CA ASP A 282 19.29 -14.63 4.88
C ASP A 282 19.83 -14.35 6.29
N PRO A 283 20.95 -14.97 6.68
CA PRO A 283 21.65 -14.59 7.90
C PRO A 283 22.12 -13.15 7.82
N ALA A 284 21.33 -12.21 8.31
CA ALA A 284 21.66 -10.81 8.30
C ALA A 284 22.56 -10.45 9.49
N SER A 285 23.55 -9.58 9.24
CA SER A 285 24.34 -8.96 10.30
C SER A 285 23.68 -7.72 10.88
N GLN A 286 22.47 -7.39 10.41
CA GLN A 286 21.73 -6.16 10.78
C GLN A 286 20.27 -6.52 11.11
N THR A 287 19.59 -5.65 11.86
CA THR A 287 18.17 -5.80 12.19
C THR A 287 17.35 -5.73 10.91
N THR A 288 16.52 -6.74 10.67
CA THR A 288 15.74 -6.86 9.45
C THR A 288 14.36 -6.23 9.58
N ALA A 289 13.71 -5.97 8.45
CA ALA A 289 12.33 -5.48 8.38
C ALA A 289 11.34 -6.43 9.08
N LEU A 290 11.61 -7.76 9.14
CA LEU A 290 10.77 -8.70 9.89
C LEU A 290 10.75 -8.43 11.39
N ALA A 291 11.85 -7.93 11.96
CA ALA A 291 11.89 -7.59 13.39
C ALA A 291 10.83 -6.51 13.76
N TYR A 292 10.51 -5.62 12.85
CA TYR A 292 9.44 -4.65 13.05
C TYR A 292 8.06 -5.30 13.03
N LEU A 293 7.83 -6.24 12.10
CA LEU A 293 6.58 -7.02 12.06
C LEU A 293 6.42 -7.86 13.32
N GLU A 294 7.49 -8.52 13.78
CA GLU A 294 7.49 -9.29 15.03
C GLU A 294 7.24 -8.40 16.26
N ALA A 295 7.69 -7.14 16.21
CA ALA A 295 7.44 -6.13 17.24
C ALA A 295 6.05 -5.46 17.14
N GLY A 296 5.20 -5.87 16.22
CA GLY A 296 3.79 -5.45 16.12
C GLY A 296 3.47 -4.48 14.98
N ALA A 297 4.42 -4.04 14.16
CA ALA A 297 4.15 -3.21 12.99
C ALA A 297 3.30 -3.95 11.94
N SER A 298 2.53 -3.20 11.16
CA SER A 298 1.78 -3.72 10.02
C SER A 298 2.56 -3.65 8.71
N GLY A 299 3.64 -2.89 8.67
CA GLY A 299 4.57 -2.81 7.55
C GLY A 299 5.95 -2.33 7.94
N SER A 300 6.93 -2.70 7.12
CA SER A 300 8.32 -2.31 7.26
C SER A 300 9.06 -2.36 5.93
N TYR A 301 10.19 -1.69 5.89
CA TYR A 301 11.04 -1.57 4.72
C TYR A 301 12.48 -1.94 5.03
N GLY A 302 13.18 -2.43 3.99
CA GLY A 302 14.63 -2.62 4.05
C GLY A 302 15.25 -2.75 2.67
N THR A 303 16.51 -2.34 2.52
CA THR A 303 17.28 -2.56 1.31
C THR A 303 17.91 -3.94 1.27
N ILE A 304 17.95 -4.55 0.08
CA ILE A 304 18.40 -5.93 -0.15
C ILE A 304 19.87 -6.01 -0.62
N VAL A 305 20.55 -4.90 -0.64
CA VAL A 305 21.95 -4.74 -1.02
C VAL A 305 22.46 -3.44 -0.41
N GLU A 306 23.77 -3.25 -0.28
CA GLU A 306 24.35 -1.98 0.19
C GLU A 306 23.89 -0.81 -0.70
N PRO A 307 22.99 0.06 -0.23
CA PRO A 307 22.41 1.15 -1.02
C PRO A 307 23.24 2.42 -0.96
N CYS A 308 24.27 2.47 -0.11
CA CYS A 308 24.82 3.68 0.48
C CYS A 308 23.76 4.52 1.24
N ASN A 309 24.14 5.63 1.77
CA ASN A 309 23.27 6.48 2.60
C ASN A 309 22.49 7.52 1.77
N TYR A 310 22.03 7.13 0.57
CA TYR A 310 21.14 7.96 -0.23
C TYR A 310 19.73 7.93 0.37
N THR A 311 19.26 9.07 0.90
CA THR A 311 17.92 9.16 1.49
C THR A 311 16.83 8.82 0.51
N GLN A 312 17.02 9.10 -0.79
CA GLN A 312 16.09 8.75 -1.87
C GLN A 312 15.77 7.26 -1.98
N LYS A 313 16.61 6.37 -1.43
CA LYS A 313 16.40 4.92 -1.39
C LYS A 313 15.67 4.43 -0.14
N PHE A 314 15.28 5.34 0.73
CA PHE A 314 14.60 5.04 1.99
C PHE A 314 13.29 5.82 2.08
N PRO A 315 12.27 5.30 2.78
CA PRO A 315 11.02 6.02 2.98
C PRO A 315 11.28 7.36 3.69
N ASP A 316 10.77 8.43 3.10
CA ASP A 316 10.68 9.71 3.74
C ASP A 316 9.66 9.65 4.87
N PRO A 317 9.93 10.24 6.04
CA PRO A 317 8.98 10.26 7.16
C PRO A 317 7.64 10.94 6.85
N VAL A 318 7.46 11.55 5.70
CA VAL A 318 6.17 12.03 5.19
C VAL A 318 5.16 10.89 4.94
N ASP A 319 5.59 9.62 4.94
CA ASP A 319 4.73 8.45 4.86
C ASP A 319 3.65 8.45 5.95
N TYR A 320 3.97 8.92 7.16
CA TYR A 320 3.02 9.08 8.25
C TYR A 320 1.96 10.15 7.95
N PHE A 321 2.34 11.22 7.28
CA PHE A 321 1.37 12.22 6.81
C PHE A 321 0.41 11.62 5.79
N TYR A 322 0.90 10.85 4.83
CA TYR A 322 0.05 10.18 3.84
C TYR A 322 -0.91 9.19 4.49
N GLN A 323 -0.46 8.42 5.50
CA GLN A 323 -1.38 7.60 6.29
C GLN A 323 -2.48 8.44 6.95
N THR A 324 -2.15 9.60 7.54
CA THR A 324 -3.15 10.46 8.21
C THR A 324 -4.19 11.02 7.25
N ARG A 325 -3.85 11.15 5.98
CA ARG A 325 -4.80 11.52 4.92
C ARG A 325 -5.80 10.41 4.61
N GLY A 326 -5.49 9.16 4.93
CA GLY A 326 -6.32 7.99 4.68
C GLY A 326 -5.78 7.04 3.60
N PHE A 327 -4.61 7.33 3.03
CA PHE A 327 -3.95 6.41 2.12
C PHE A 327 -3.64 5.08 2.83
N SER A 328 -3.70 3.99 2.07
CA SER A 328 -3.28 2.68 2.56
C SER A 328 -1.77 2.64 2.82
N LEU A 329 -1.35 1.65 3.58
CA LEU A 329 0.04 1.47 3.97
C LEU A 329 0.96 1.36 2.74
N ALA A 330 0.57 0.62 1.71
CA ALA A 330 1.34 0.53 0.48
C ALA A 330 1.39 1.86 -0.29
N GLU A 331 0.27 2.59 -0.37
CA GLU A 331 0.25 3.90 -1.03
C GLU A 331 1.13 4.90 -0.29
N ALA A 332 1.02 4.98 1.05
CA ALA A 332 1.86 5.87 1.87
C ALA A 332 3.36 5.55 1.68
N TYR A 333 3.71 4.27 1.72
CA TYR A 333 5.08 3.82 1.49
C TYR A 333 5.60 4.23 0.11
N TYR A 334 4.92 3.85 -0.98
CA TYR A 334 5.42 4.16 -2.33
C TYR A 334 5.42 5.66 -2.64
N GLN A 335 4.53 6.44 -2.04
CA GLN A 335 4.56 7.90 -2.15
C GLN A 335 5.70 8.57 -1.38
N SER A 336 6.30 7.90 -0.41
CA SER A 336 7.41 8.42 0.37
C SER A 336 8.80 8.03 -0.14
N LEU A 337 8.90 7.28 -1.23
CA LEU A 337 10.14 6.64 -1.67
C LEU A 337 10.47 6.99 -3.11
N LEU A 338 11.54 7.78 -3.31
CA LEU A 338 11.95 8.25 -4.63
C LEU A 338 12.57 7.15 -5.51
N ASN A 339 13.36 6.25 -4.93
CA ASN A 339 14.14 5.25 -5.66
C ASN A 339 14.00 3.85 -5.03
N PRO A 340 12.87 3.15 -5.25
CA PRO A 340 12.58 1.88 -4.59
C PRO A 340 13.37 0.67 -5.08
N PHE A 341 14.17 0.73 -6.15
CA PHE A 341 14.69 -0.43 -6.88
C PHE A 341 15.48 -1.44 -6.05
N GLN A 342 16.18 -1.00 -5.02
CA GLN A 342 16.93 -1.87 -4.10
C GLN A 342 16.15 -2.18 -2.82
N GLY A 343 14.92 -1.71 -2.74
CA GLY A 343 14.08 -1.85 -1.57
C GLY A 343 13.15 -3.05 -1.62
N LEU A 344 12.84 -3.56 -0.45
CA LEU A 344 11.82 -4.56 -0.21
C LEU A 344 10.81 -4.02 0.79
N PHE A 345 9.53 -4.06 0.43
CA PHE A 345 8.45 -3.71 1.33
C PHE A 345 7.73 -4.97 1.82
N VAL A 346 7.63 -5.11 3.15
CA VAL A 346 6.98 -6.25 3.81
C VAL A 346 5.84 -5.78 4.69
N GLY A 347 4.73 -6.51 4.69
CA GLY A 347 3.58 -6.20 5.54
C GLY A 347 2.23 -6.43 4.87
N GLU A 348 1.21 -5.74 5.37
CA GLU A 348 -0.16 -5.81 4.89
C GLU A 348 -0.49 -4.54 4.07
N PRO A 349 -0.66 -4.63 2.74
CA PRO A 349 -0.73 -3.46 1.86
C PRO A 349 -1.92 -2.54 2.06
N LEU A 350 -3.07 -3.07 2.43
CA LEU A 350 -4.33 -2.34 2.48
C LEU A 350 -4.65 -1.72 3.85
N ALA A 351 -3.80 -1.91 4.86
CA ALA A 351 -4.01 -1.30 6.17
C ALA A 351 -4.16 0.22 6.03
N ALA A 352 -5.31 0.75 6.42
CA ALA A 352 -5.65 2.15 6.26
C ALA A 352 -6.27 2.73 7.54
N PRO A 353 -5.44 3.00 8.56
CA PRO A 353 -5.90 3.37 9.89
C PRO A 353 -6.79 4.63 9.93
N PHE A 354 -6.56 5.58 9.03
CA PHE A 354 -7.26 6.86 9.00
C PHE A 354 -8.28 6.99 7.89
N ALA A 355 -8.56 5.94 7.16
CA ALA A 355 -9.56 5.99 6.12
C ALA A 355 -10.98 6.11 6.69
N ARG A 356 -11.86 6.79 5.96
CA ARG A 356 -13.20 7.22 6.39
C ARG A 356 -14.26 6.80 5.38
N PRO A 357 -14.54 5.50 5.25
CA PRO A 357 -15.59 5.05 4.35
C PRO A 357 -16.95 5.59 4.79
N GLY A 358 -17.79 5.89 3.84
CA GLY A 358 -19.14 6.32 4.05
C GLY A 358 -20.11 5.17 4.36
N SER A 359 -21.37 5.35 4.03
CA SER A 359 -22.37 4.30 4.10
C SER A 359 -23.01 4.03 2.75
N ALA A 360 -23.47 2.80 2.50
CA ALA A 360 -24.02 2.38 1.25
C ALA A 360 -25.23 1.45 1.42
N SER A 361 -26.20 1.56 0.50
CA SER A 361 -27.36 0.67 0.44
C SER A 361 -27.83 0.49 -1.00
N TRP A 362 -28.45 -0.66 -1.29
CA TRP A 362 -29.22 -0.85 -2.50
C TRP A 362 -30.68 -0.46 -2.27
N THR A 363 -31.22 0.41 -3.11
CA THR A 363 -32.63 0.78 -3.06
C THR A 363 -33.49 -0.05 -4.02
N SER A 364 -32.88 -0.61 -5.08
CA SER A 364 -33.54 -1.41 -6.10
C SER A 364 -33.34 -2.91 -5.96
N LEU A 365 -32.31 -3.36 -5.22
CA LEU A 365 -31.91 -4.76 -5.15
C LEU A 365 -32.05 -5.33 -3.74
N THR A 366 -32.61 -6.54 -3.67
CA THR A 366 -32.52 -7.45 -2.51
C THR A 366 -31.75 -8.70 -2.88
N ASN A 367 -31.26 -9.43 -1.87
CA ASN A 367 -30.65 -10.75 -2.15
C ASN A 367 -31.68 -11.68 -2.81
N GLY A 368 -31.26 -12.34 -3.91
CA GLY A 368 -32.11 -13.21 -4.70
C GLY A 368 -33.09 -12.49 -5.64
N ALA A 369 -32.97 -11.17 -5.78
CA ALA A 369 -33.76 -10.44 -6.79
C ALA A 369 -33.51 -11.01 -8.19
N VAL A 370 -34.60 -11.17 -8.98
CA VAL A 370 -34.52 -11.66 -10.36
C VAL A 370 -34.39 -10.46 -11.29
N LEU A 371 -33.39 -10.49 -12.15
CA LEU A 371 -33.13 -9.47 -13.16
C LEU A 371 -33.21 -10.09 -14.55
N ASN A 372 -33.79 -9.34 -15.51
CA ASN A 372 -33.80 -9.72 -16.92
C ASN A 372 -33.79 -8.48 -17.82
N GLY A 373 -33.20 -8.61 -18.99
CA GLY A 373 -33.12 -7.54 -19.99
C GLY A 373 -32.46 -6.29 -19.41
N LEU A 374 -33.03 -5.13 -19.67
CA LEU A 374 -32.55 -3.85 -19.18
C LEU A 374 -33.11 -3.59 -17.76
N ALA A 375 -32.30 -3.79 -16.75
CA ALA A 375 -32.63 -3.53 -15.34
C ALA A 375 -32.10 -2.16 -14.89
N VAL A 376 -32.80 -1.52 -13.94
CA VAL A 376 -32.28 -0.28 -13.31
C VAL A 376 -31.70 -0.62 -11.95
N LEU A 377 -30.41 -0.36 -11.81
CA LEU A 377 -29.66 -0.52 -10.57
C LEU A 377 -29.60 0.80 -9.83
N SER A 378 -30.02 0.81 -8.58
CA SER A 378 -30.11 2.05 -7.79
C SER A 378 -29.41 1.90 -6.45
N PRO A 379 -28.05 1.94 -6.41
CA PRO A 379 -27.32 2.08 -5.16
C PRO A 379 -27.46 3.53 -4.65
N TYR A 380 -27.38 3.66 -3.34
CA TYR A 380 -27.36 4.94 -2.64
C TYR A 380 -26.20 4.98 -1.66
N PHE A 381 -25.41 6.03 -1.74
CA PHE A 381 -24.23 6.23 -0.90
C PHE A 381 -24.30 7.57 -0.18
N THR A 382 -23.69 7.63 1.00
CA THR A 382 -23.44 8.88 1.71
C THR A 382 -21.98 8.94 2.15
N GLY A 383 -21.33 10.08 1.95
CA GLY A 383 -20.01 10.35 2.49
C GLY A 383 -20.01 10.31 4.03
N THR A 384 -18.85 10.12 4.62
CA THR A 384 -18.67 10.11 6.08
C THR A 384 -18.91 11.49 6.69
N ALA A 385 -18.59 12.55 5.95
CA ALA A 385 -18.75 13.93 6.35
C ALA A 385 -18.99 14.81 5.10
N THR A 386 -19.58 15.97 5.29
CA THR A 386 -19.87 16.93 4.20
C THR A 386 -18.63 17.46 3.48
N ASN A 387 -17.48 17.31 4.10
CA ASN A 387 -16.19 17.68 3.51
C ASN A 387 -15.45 16.49 2.86
N LEU A 388 -16.07 15.32 2.81
CA LEU A 388 -15.61 14.12 2.15
C LEU A 388 -16.70 13.63 1.18
N PRO A 389 -16.97 14.39 0.11
CA PRO A 389 -18.01 14.05 -0.86
C PRO A 389 -17.59 12.81 -1.66
N LEU A 390 -18.56 12.23 -2.35
CA LEU A 390 -18.35 11.10 -3.25
C LEU A 390 -18.42 11.58 -4.70
N ASP A 391 -17.46 11.20 -5.53
CA ASP A 391 -17.38 11.69 -6.92
C ASP A 391 -17.65 10.60 -7.96
N GLN A 392 -17.44 9.33 -7.65
CA GLN A 392 -17.62 8.23 -8.60
C GLN A 392 -18.32 7.05 -7.94
N ALA A 393 -19.07 6.29 -8.75
CA ALA A 393 -19.57 4.98 -8.37
C ALA A 393 -19.39 4.00 -9.52
N ASP A 394 -18.83 2.82 -9.20
CA ASP A 394 -18.57 1.72 -10.11
C ASP A 394 -19.41 0.49 -9.76
N LEU A 395 -19.70 -0.32 -10.77
CA LEU A 395 -20.30 -1.63 -10.64
C LEU A 395 -19.25 -2.71 -10.87
N PHE A 396 -19.16 -3.64 -9.93
CA PHE A 396 -18.43 -4.89 -10.07
C PHE A 396 -19.41 -6.05 -10.10
N VAL A 397 -19.19 -6.98 -11.02
CA VAL A 397 -19.97 -8.23 -11.12
C VAL A 397 -19.03 -9.40 -10.84
N ASP A 398 -19.38 -10.20 -9.85
CA ASP A 398 -18.57 -11.34 -9.38
C ASP A 398 -17.12 -10.96 -9.02
N GLY A 399 -16.92 -9.72 -8.54
CA GLY A 399 -15.63 -9.19 -8.19
C GLY A 399 -14.78 -8.65 -9.34
N THR A 400 -15.33 -8.63 -10.57
CA THR A 400 -14.66 -8.03 -11.74
C THR A 400 -15.32 -6.68 -12.07
N PHE A 401 -14.51 -5.65 -12.32
CA PHE A 401 -15.01 -4.36 -12.77
C PHE A 401 -15.89 -4.51 -14.02
N PHE A 402 -17.10 -4.00 -13.95
CA PHE A 402 -18.06 -4.09 -15.04
C PHE A 402 -18.18 -2.75 -15.77
N GLU A 403 -18.57 -1.68 -15.06
CA GLU A 403 -18.75 -0.36 -15.64
C GLU A 403 -18.81 0.73 -14.56
N THR A 404 -18.43 1.95 -14.94
CA THR A 404 -18.64 3.14 -14.09
C THR A 404 -20.10 3.57 -14.21
N MET A 405 -20.82 3.55 -13.11
CA MET A 405 -22.24 3.91 -13.04
C MET A 405 -22.48 5.42 -13.06
N THR A 406 -21.59 6.19 -12.44
CA THR A 406 -21.60 7.65 -12.44
C THR A 406 -20.23 8.20 -12.07
N ASN A 407 -19.93 9.40 -12.58
CA ASN A 407 -18.73 10.15 -12.24
C ASN A 407 -19.07 11.64 -12.19
N LEU A 408 -18.66 12.32 -11.12
CA LEU A 408 -18.87 13.73 -10.86
C LEU A 408 -17.52 14.46 -10.82
N PRO A 409 -16.97 14.88 -11.94
CA PRO A 409 -15.72 15.64 -11.96
C PRO A 409 -15.87 16.98 -11.24
N PRO A 410 -14.76 17.67 -10.92
CA PRO A 410 -14.81 19.04 -10.40
C PRO A 410 -15.80 19.92 -11.16
N ALA A 411 -16.73 20.57 -10.46
CA ALA A 411 -17.88 21.24 -11.06
C ALA A 411 -17.45 22.53 -11.77
N ALA A 412 -17.52 22.53 -13.10
CA ALA A 412 -17.21 23.69 -13.92
C ALA A 412 -18.09 24.91 -13.53
N GLY A 413 -17.44 26.08 -13.48
CA GLY A 413 -18.09 27.33 -13.10
C GLY A 413 -18.17 27.59 -11.60
N ASN A 414 -17.81 26.63 -10.73
CA ASN A 414 -17.65 26.91 -9.32
C ASN A 414 -16.53 27.92 -9.09
N ILE A 415 -16.72 28.79 -8.12
CA ILE A 415 -15.73 29.80 -7.75
C ILE A 415 -15.13 29.42 -6.40
N LEU A 416 -13.85 29.11 -6.42
CA LEU A 416 -13.06 28.85 -5.22
C LEU A 416 -12.45 30.18 -4.78
N SER A 417 -12.80 30.64 -3.59
CA SER A 417 -12.33 31.91 -3.02
C SER A 417 -11.38 31.62 -1.87
N VAL A 418 -10.16 32.11 -1.97
CA VAL A 418 -9.15 32.05 -0.91
C VAL A 418 -8.82 33.48 -0.48
N VAL A 419 -8.99 33.77 0.81
CA VAL A 419 -8.61 35.06 1.40
C VAL A 419 -7.26 34.88 2.10
N LEU A 420 -6.23 35.53 1.59
CA LEU A 420 -4.89 35.54 2.15
C LEU A 420 -4.52 36.93 2.62
N ASN A 421 -4.22 37.08 3.91
CA ASN A 421 -3.86 38.37 4.51
C ASN A 421 -4.83 39.50 4.14
N GLY A 422 -6.13 39.20 4.16
CA GLY A 422 -7.20 40.13 3.83
C GLY A 422 -7.45 40.33 2.33
N ASN A 423 -6.68 39.71 1.44
CA ASN A 423 -6.85 39.81 -0.02
C ASN A 423 -7.64 38.59 -0.52
N THR A 424 -8.81 38.87 -1.12
CA THR A 424 -9.66 37.82 -1.71
C THR A 424 -9.20 37.48 -3.13
N ILE A 425 -8.91 36.22 -3.36
CA ILE A 425 -8.47 35.70 -4.66
C ILE A 425 -9.46 34.63 -5.10
N ASN A 426 -9.99 34.77 -6.28
CA ASN A 426 -11.01 33.89 -6.83
C ASN A 426 -10.44 33.07 -7.99
N TYR A 427 -10.76 31.78 -8.01
CA TYR A 427 -10.48 30.89 -9.12
C TYR A 427 -11.78 30.24 -9.59
N THR A 428 -12.08 30.33 -10.87
CA THR A 428 -13.24 29.64 -11.46
C THR A 428 -12.80 28.29 -11.99
N VAL A 429 -13.42 27.24 -11.52
CA VAL A 429 -13.15 25.85 -11.97
C VAL A 429 -13.50 25.74 -13.45
N PRO A 430 -12.54 25.38 -14.32
CA PRO A 430 -12.82 25.20 -15.75
C PRO A 430 -13.54 23.88 -16.03
N ALA A 431 -14.08 23.73 -17.23
CA ALA A 431 -14.67 22.45 -17.64
C ALA A 431 -13.59 21.37 -17.83
N THR A 432 -13.93 20.12 -17.53
CA THR A 432 -13.12 18.92 -17.79
C THR A 432 -11.72 18.92 -17.12
N ASN A 433 -11.66 19.07 -15.80
CA ASN A 433 -10.41 19.00 -15.07
C ASN A 433 -10.41 17.93 -13.96
N THR A 434 -9.22 17.43 -13.62
CA THR A 434 -8.96 16.66 -12.41
C THR A 434 -8.80 17.59 -11.20
N LEU A 435 -8.93 17.05 -9.99
CA LEU A 435 -8.64 17.83 -8.77
C LEU A 435 -7.22 18.40 -8.76
N ALA A 436 -6.24 17.63 -9.22
CA ALA A 436 -4.86 18.10 -9.33
C ALA A 436 -4.72 19.31 -10.29
N ALA A 437 -5.43 19.28 -11.42
CA ALA A 437 -5.43 20.42 -12.36
C ALA A 437 -6.12 21.65 -11.76
N VAL A 438 -7.19 21.45 -10.97
CA VAL A 438 -7.86 22.54 -10.24
C VAL A 438 -6.93 23.10 -9.15
N ALA A 439 -6.22 22.25 -8.40
CA ALA A 439 -5.23 22.68 -7.40
C ALA A 439 -4.10 23.50 -8.05
N ALA A 440 -3.57 23.04 -9.20
CA ALA A 440 -2.55 23.76 -9.95
C ALA A 440 -3.06 25.12 -10.47
N GLY A 441 -4.29 25.17 -10.98
CA GLY A 441 -4.90 26.42 -11.43
C GLY A 441 -5.16 27.41 -10.30
N LEU A 442 -5.63 26.92 -9.13
CA LEU A 442 -5.81 27.74 -7.93
C LEU A 442 -4.44 28.27 -7.44
N ALA A 443 -3.43 27.40 -7.35
CA ALA A 443 -2.06 27.81 -6.96
C ALA A 443 -1.53 28.90 -7.93
N GLY A 444 -1.78 28.77 -9.22
CA GLY A 444 -1.37 29.77 -10.22
C GLY A 444 -1.96 31.16 -9.97
N VAL A 445 -3.26 31.26 -9.67
CA VAL A 445 -3.87 32.56 -9.37
C VAL A 445 -3.45 33.12 -8.01
N LEU A 446 -3.20 32.25 -7.02
CA LEU A 446 -2.65 32.66 -5.73
C LEU A 446 -1.22 33.21 -5.88
N ASN A 447 -0.36 32.55 -6.66
CA ASN A 447 1.00 32.98 -6.92
C ASN A 447 1.07 34.29 -7.71
N ALA A 448 0.12 34.54 -8.61
CA ALA A 448 0.01 35.85 -9.31
C ALA A 448 -0.21 37.01 -8.34
N GLN A 449 -0.66 36.78 -7.13
CA GLN A 449 -0.87 37.78 -6.07
C GLN A 449 0.18 37.72 -4.95
N SER A 450 1.24 36.91 -5.10
CA SER A 450 2.24 36.70 -4.05
C SER A 450 2.95 37.95 -3.59
N ALA A 451 3.16 38.91 -4.50
CA ALA A 451 3.74 40.22 -4.17
C ALA A 451 2.89 41.04 -3.16
N VAL A 452 1.58 40.83 -3.14
CA VAL A 452 0.63 41.52 -2.26
C VAL A 452 0.33 40.70 -1.03
N THR A 453 0.17 39.41 -1.21
CA THR A 453 -0.20 38.47 -0.12
C THR A 453 1.00 38.04 0.72
N HIS A 454 2.20 38.13 0.15
CA HIS A 454 3.44 37.58 0.72
C HIS A 454 3.38 36.07 1.01
N VAL A 455 2.59 35.34 0.21
CA VAL A 455 2.41 33.89 0.32
C VAL A 455 2.63 33.24 -1.05
N MET A 456 3.36 32.16 -1.08
CA MET A 456 3.48 31.26 -2.22
C MET A 456 2.56 30.05 -2.06
N ALA A 457 2.08 29.52 -3.17
CA ALA A 457 1.17 28.38 -3.22
C ALA A 457 1.77 27.25 -4.07
N PHE A 458 1.75 26.03 -3.58
CA PHE A 458 2.31 24.83 -4.21
C PHE A 458 1.22 23.77 -4.33
N PRO A 459 0.88 23.35 -5.54
CA PRO A 459 -0.10 22.30 -5.75
C PRO A 459 0.56 20.92 -5.61
N THR A 460 -0.09 20.02 -4.87
CA THR A 460 0.29 18.61 -4.74
C THR A 460 -0.99 17.77 -4.70
N GLY A 461 -1.26 16.97 -5.73
CA GLY A 461 -2.50 16.22 -5.82
C GLY A 461 -3.74 17.10 -5.72
N ASP A 462 -4.57 16.86 -4.73
CA ASP A 462 -5.78 17.64 -4.41
C ASP A 462 -5.53 18.74 -3.36
N ARG A 463 -4.29 19.02 -3.05
CA ARG A 463 -3.87 19.96 -2.00
C ARG A 463 -3.13 21.14 -2.58
N VAL A 464 -3.30 22.29 -1.99
CA VAL A 464 -2.45 23.49 -2.20
C VAL A 464 -1.79 23.83 -0.86
N GLU A 465 -0.49 23.73 -0.82
CA GLU A 465 0.31 24.19 0.29
C GLU A 465 0.57 25.69 0.17
N LEU A 466 0.40 26.43 1.26
CA LEU A 466 0.62 27.87 1.33
C LEU A 466 1.79 28.16 2.25
N GLN A 467 2.79 28.85 1.77
CA GLN A 467 3.99 29.18 2.53
C GLN A 467 4.27 30.67 2.54
N SER A 468 4.60 31.22 3.70
CA SER A 468 5.00 32.64 3.82
C SER A 468 6.30 32.92 3.07
N LEU A 469 6.31 33.94 2.23
CA LEU A 469 7.52 34.44 1.56
C LEU A 469 8.39 35.27 2.52
N ASN A 470 7.83 35.76 3.59
CA ASN A 470 8.59 36.56 4.55
C ASN A 470 9.08 35.68 5.69
N VAL A 471 10.35 35.38 5.69
CA VAL A 471 11.03 34.58 6.73
C VAL A 471 10.91 35.14 8.15
N TYR A 472 10.55 36.41 8.28
CA TYR A 472 10.31 37.07 9.58
C TYR A 472 8.85 37.06 10.03
N VAL A 473 7.96 36.57 9.18
CA VAL A 473 6.52 36.44 9.50
C VAL A 473 6.20 34.96 9.63
N PRO A 474 5.99 34.43 10.83
CA PRO A 474 5.58 33.04 11.01
C PRO A 474 4.24 32.79 10.33
N GLY A 475 4.02 31.59 9.85
CA GLY A 475 2.77 31.19 9.17
C GLY A 475 1.50 31.40 10.00
N SER A 476 1.62 31.43 11.34
CA SER A 476 0.53 31.82 12.25
C SER A 476 -0.02 33.23 12.02
N ASN A 477 0.79 34.11 11.48
CA ASN A 477 0.40 35.49 11.18
C ASN A 477 -0.16 35.62 9.76
N VAL A 478 -0.16 34.55 8.97
CA VAL A 478 -0.82 34.48 7.67
C VAL A 478 -2.28 34.10 7.90
N THR A 479 -3.18 35.05 7.66
CA THR A 479 -4.62 34.76 7.78
C THR A 479 -5.10 34.07 6.52
N VAL A 480 -5.71 32.90 6.66
CA VAL A 480 -6.28 32.09 5.58
C VAL A 480 -7.75 31.80 5.88
N SER A 481 -8.59 32.08 4.91
CA SER A 481 -9.96 31.54 4.91
C SER A 481 -10.36 31.15 3.50
N VAL A 482 -11.23 30.14 3.39
CA VAL A 482 -11.66 29.60 2.12
C VAL A 482 -13.17 29.49 2.05
N SER A 483 -13.71 29.66 0.84
CA SER A 483 -15.13 29.43 0.56
C SER A 483 -15.32 29.00 -0.88
N THR A 484 -16.43 28.33 -1.15
CA THR A 484 -16.84 27.93 -2.48
C THR A 484 -18.23 28.48 -2.77
N SER A 485 -18.43 29.11 -3.90
CA SER A 485 -19.74 29.48 -4.41
C SER A 485 -20.11 28.61 -5.61
N ALA A 486 -21.32 28.07 -5.60
CA ALA A 486 -21.83 27.24 -6.67
C ALA A 486 -22.15 28.05 -7.92
N GLY A 487 -21.59 27.62 -9.05
CA GLY A 487 -22.06 28.11 -10.36
C GLY A 487 -23.30 27.39 -10.85
N SER A 488 -23.42 26.10 -10.72
CA SER A 488 -24.58 25.25 -10.98
C SER A 488 -24.44 23.86 -10.40
N ALA A 489 -25.34 23.55 -9.73
CA ALA A 489 -26.13 22.52 -9.13
C ALA A 489 -25.59 21.15 -8.70
N THR A 490 -24.73 20.40 -9.30
CA THR A 490 -24.39 19.04 -8.85
C THR A 490 -22.89 18.79 -8.93
N GLY A 491 -22.33 18.28 -7.84
CA GLY A 491 -20.90 18.04 -7.74
C GLY A 491 -20.14 19.35 -7.43
N LEU A 492 -20.23 19.83 -6.20
CA LEU A 492 -19.49 21.01 -5.75
C LEU A 492 -18.01 20.68 -5.65
N THR A 493 -17.16 21.50 -6.29
CA THR A 493 -15.75 21.54 -5.93
C THR A 493 -15.62 22.41 -4.69
N THR A 494 -15.21 21.79 -3.59
CA THR A 494 -15.12 22.43 -2.28
C THR A 494 -13.67 22.70 -1.92
N THR A 495 -13.45 23.73 -1.09
CA THR A 495 -12.16 23.98 -0.46
C THR A 495 -12.28 23.78 1.04
N LEU A 496 -11.32 23.07 1.61
CA LEU A 496 -11.19 22.87 3.04
C LEU A 496 -9.91 23.52 3.51
N ASN A 497 -9.95 24.17 4.64
CA ASN A 497 -8.80 24.83 5.22
C ASN A 497 -8.29 24.04 6.42
N ALA A 498 -7.06 23.55 6.35
CA ALA A 498 -6.33 23.04 7.48
C ALA A 498 -5.23 24.04 7.84
N VAL A 499 -5.52 24.93 8.77
CA VAL A 499 -4.56 25.89 9.30
C VAL A 499 -4.01 25.39 10.61
N ARG A 500 -2.72 25.19 10.67
CA ARG A 500 -1.99 25.03 11.93
C ARG A 500 -1.10 26.26 12.11
N PRO A 501 -1.55 27.22 12.92
CA PRO A 501 -0.75 28.39 13.18
C PRO A 501 0.51 28.00 13.98
N SER A 502 1.64 28.46 13.51
CA SER A 502 2.91 28.50 14.23
C SER A 502 3.31 27.23 15.00
N PHE A 503 3.37 26.10 14.34
CA PHE A 503 4.19 25.05 14.87
C PHE A 503 5.58 25.17 14.22
N LEU A 504 6.56 25.58 15.01
CA LEU A 504 7.97 25.42 14.72
C LEU A 504 8.60 24.79 15.93
N ASP A 505 9.08 23.58 15.80
CA ASP A 505 9.83 22.92 16.84
C ASP A 505 11.10 23.76 17.13
N THR A 506 11.34 24.05 18.40
CA THR A 506 12.49 24.88 18.82
C THR A 506 13.84 24.22 18.55
N VAL A 507 13.84 22.90 18.30
CA VAL A 507 15.05 22.13 17.99
C VAL A 507 15.13 21.72 16.51
N ALA A 508 14.21 22.22 15.67
CA ALA A 508 14.20 21.96 14.24
C ALA A 508 15.52 22.40 13.58
N THR A 509 16.06 21.56 12.70
CA THR A 509 17.32 21.82 11.98
C THR A 509 17.00 22.44 10.62
N GLY A 510 17.44 23.67 10.40
CA GLY A 510 17.36 24.29 9.08
C GLY A 510 18.40 23.69 8.13
N TYR A 511 18.00 23.33 6.91
CA TYR A 511 18.94 22.83 5.90
C TYR A 511 18.55 23.26 4.50
N GLN A 512 19.50 23.17 3.57
CA GLN A 512 19.27 23.25 2.15
C GLN A 512 20.12 22.20 1.45
N TYR A 513 19.49 21.43 0.61
CA TYR A 513 20.15 20.49 -0.29
C TYR A 513 20.59 21.24 -1.55
N VAL A 514 21.82 21.01 -2.01
CA VAL A 514 22.38 21.68 -3.18
C VAL A 514 22.96 20.66 -4.13
N THR A 515 22.47 20.69 -5.37
CA THR A 515 23.03 19.91 -6.48
C THR A 515 23.81 20.81 -7.41
N MET A 516 25.02 20.43 -7.78
CA MET A 516 25.82 21.08 -8.82
C MET A 516 26.08 20.10 -9.96
N GLN A 517 25.85 20.55 -11.18
CA GLN A 517 25.93 19.70 -12.38
C GLN A 517 26.76 20.32 -13.48
N ASN A 518 27.14 19.48 -14.42
CA ASN A 518 27.95 19.71 -15.62
C ASN A 518 29.46 19.84 -15.35
N THR A 519 30.25 19.41 -16.32
CA THR A 519 31.72 19.45 -16.25
C THR A 519 32.24 20.89 -16.38
N PRO A 520 33.01 21.40 -15.39
CA PRO A 520 33.51 22.78 -15.40
C PRO A 520 34.55 23.00 -16.50
N ASN A 521 34.42 24.08 -17.26
CA ASN A 521 35.49 24.63 -18.13
C ASN A 521 36.38 25.62 -17.36
N ILE A 522 37.54 25.91 -17.90
CA ILE A 522 38.38 26.97 -17.32
C ILE A 522 37.62 28.28 -17.40
N GLY A 523 37.55 29.00 -16.28
CA GLY A 523 36.80 30.23 -16.13
C GLY A 523 35.38 30.10 -15.64
N ASP A 524 34.83 28.87 -15.59
CA ASP A 524 33.54 28.64 -14.94
C ASP A 524 33.60 28.90 -13.44
N TRP A 525 32.52 29.44 -12.92
CA TRP A 525 32.47 29.88 -11.54
C TRP A 525 31.10 29.58 -10.92
N VAL A 526 31.11 29.42 -9.60
CA VAL A 526 29.93 29.34 -8.73
C VAL A 526 30.12 30.33 -7.58
N ALA A 527 29.09 31.10 -7.29
CA ALA A 527 29.07 32.04 -6.17
C ALA A 527 27.79 31.87 -5.36
N VAL A 528 27.91 32.06 -4.06
CA VAL A 528 26.80 32.04 -3.11
C VAL A 528 26.93 33.21 -2.14
N THR A 529 25.79 33.85 -1.89
CA THR A 529 25.68 34.88 -0.84
C THR A 529 24.76 34.37 0.23
N PHE A 530 25.30 34.20 1.43
CA PHE A 530 24.57 33.86 2.62
C PHE A 530 24.16 35.10 3.39
N MET A 531 22.92 35.17 3.80
CA MET A 531 22.41 36.11 4.78
C MET A 531 22.19 35.38 6.10
N LYS A 532 22.84 35.79 7.15
CA LYS A 532 22.77 35.20 8.50
C LYS A 532 21.50 35.64 9.23
N THR A 533 21.15 34.99 10.34
CA THR A 533 19.98 35.32 11.16
C THR A 533 19.97 36.77 11.65
N ASN A 534 21.14 37.39 11.81
CA ASN A 534 21.32 38.80 12.22
C ASN A 534 21.30 39.79 11.03
N GLY A 535 21.03 39.30 9.80
CA GLY A 535 21.00 40.11 8.57
C GLY A 535 22.39 40.39 7.95
N ALA A 536 23.49 39.96 8.57
CA ALA A 536 24.80 40.09 7.96
C ALA A 536 25.01 39.17 6.78
N THR A 537 25.64 39.61 5.71
CA THR A 537 25.87 38.85 4.49
C THR A 537 27.33 38.41 4.34
N VAL A 538 27.51 37.20 3.83
CA VAL A 538 28.81 36.63 3.47
C VAL A 538 28.72 36.11 2.05
N SER A 539 29.55 36.63 1.14
CA SER A 539 29.61 36.18 -0.25
C SER A 539 30.91 35.38 -0.48
N LEU A 540 30.75 34.21 -1.06
CA LEU A 540 31.84 33.30 -1.42
C LEU A 540 31.73 32.95 -2.91
N ALA A 541 32.86 32.76 -3.57
CA ALA A 541 32.91 32.32 -4.95
C ALA A 541 34.12 31.42 -5.19
N VAL A 542 33.95 30.46 -6.06
CA VAL A 542 35.01 29.60 -6.62
C VAL A 542 35.01 29.72 -8.14
N THR A 543 36.20 29.81 -8.72
CA THR A 543 36.39 29.81 -10.16
C THR A 543 37.31 28.68 -10.57
N ASN A 544 36.93 27.91 -11.57
CA ASN A 544 37.79 26.87 -12.11
C ASN A 544 38.93 27.47 -12.93
N THR A 545 40.16 27.21 -12.50
CA THR A 545 41.38 27.68 -13.17
C THR A 545 42.17 26.55 -13.85
N VAL A 546 41.75 25.32 -13.71
CA VAL A 546 42.49 24.14 -14.15
C VAL A 546 41.66 23.35 -15.19
N ALA A 547 42.29 22.95 -16.26
CA ALA A 547 41.66 22.08 -17.26
C ALA A 547 41.45 20.67 -16.70
N GLY A 548 40.28 20.05 -16.98
CA GLY A 548 39.96 18.70 -16.50
C GLY A 548 39.55 18.63 -15.03
N THR A 549 39.22 19.76 -14.41
CA THR A 549 38.60 19.81 -13.08
C THR A 549 37.22 19.17 -13.13
N THR A 550 36.93 18.27 -12.20
CA THR A 550 35.60 17.69 -12.04
C THR A 550 34.68 18.66 -11.32
N ILE A 551 33.35 18.48 -11.47
CA ILE A 551 32.37 19.29 -10.74
C ILE A 551 32.50 19.02 -9.24
N GLY A 552 32.82 17.78 -8.83
CA GLY A 552 33.10 17.42 -7.46
C GLY A 552 34.28 18.18 -6.87
N ALA A 553 35.38 18.33 -7.64
CA ALA A 553 36.54 19.09 -7.19
C ALA A 553 36.22 20.61 -7.06
N LEU A 554 35.41 21.18 -7.95
CA LEU A 554 34.98 22.56 -7.86
C LEU A 554 34.06 22.78 -6.67
N ALA A 555 33.10 21.89 -6.44
CA ALA A 555 32.21 21.94 -5.30
C ALA A 555 32.97 21.76 -3.97
N GLN A 556 33.94 20.84 -3.93
CA GLN A 556 34.78 20.64 -2.72
C GLN A 556 35.55 21.92 -2.35
N ASN A 557 36.00 22.66 -3.34
CA ASN A 557 36.65 23.96 -3.08
C ASN A 557 35.67 24.96 -2.46
N LEU A 558 34.41 25.00 -2.94
CA LEU A 558 33.37 25.86 -2.36
C LEU A 558 33.01 25.42 -0.95
N VAL A 559 32.79 24.13 -0.73
CA VAL A 559 32.51 23.53 0.60
C VAL A 559 33.63 23.87 1.58
N SER A 560 34.89 23.78 1.13
CA SER A 560 36.06 24.15 1.93
C SER A 560 36.06 25.62 2.32
N LEU A 561 35.66 26.52 1.39
CA LEU A 561 35.54 27.95 1.69
C LEU A 561 34.43 28.24 2.70
N ILE A 562 33.29 27.57 2.59
CA ILE A 562 32.20 27.69 3.56
C ILE A 562 32.66 27.23 4.93
N SER A 563 33.28 26.06 5.03
CA SER A 563 33.75 25.47 6.28
C SER A 563 34.87 26.25 6.93
N ALA A 564 35.73 26.89 6.15
CA ALA A 564 36.82 27.72 6.63
C ALA A 564 36.43 29.17 7.02
N ASN A 565 35.21 29.60 6.68
CA ASN A 565 34.78 30.97 6.91
C ASN A 565 34.36 31.17 8.38
N PRO A 566 35.12 31.96 9.18
CA PRO A 566 34.85 32.07 10.61
C PRO A 566 33.53 32.78 10.93
N VAL A 567 33.02 33.58 10.01
CA VAL A 567 31.73 34.29 10.18
C VAL A 567 30.58 33.33 10.01
N LEU A 568 30.68 32.35 9.09
CA LEU A 568 29.66 31.34 8.87
C LEU A 568 29.68 30.26 9.97
N GLN A 569 30.82 30.00 10.60
CA GLN A 569 30.93 28.99 11.65
C GLN A 569 30.42 29.48 13.03
N MET A 570 29.96 30.71 13.15
CA MET A 570 29.27 31.18 14.36
C MET A 570 27.90 30.53 14.54
N SER A 571 27.35 30.63 15.75
CA SER A 571 26.04 30.05 16.07
C SER A 571 24.88 30.56 15.22
N ASP A 572 24.96 31.78 14.68
CA ASP A 572 23.96 32.38 13.78
C ASP A 572 24.29 32.18 12.30
N GLY A 573 25.21 31.28 11.97
CA GLY A 573 25.66 30.95 10.63
C GLY A 573 25.21 29.56 10.20
N LEU A 574 26.02 28.90 9.37
CA LEU A 574 25.76 27.61 8.80
C LEU A 574 27.01 26.75 8.63
N SER A 575 26.82 25.47 8.54
CA SER A 575 27.83 24.45 8.23
C SER A 575 27.47 23.67 6.99
N VAL A 576 28.43 22.93 6.47
CA VAL A 576 28.24 22.00 5.30
C VAL A 576 28.56 20.59 5.75
N SER A 577 27.75 19.64 5.32
CA SER A 577 27.94 18.23 5.63
C SER A 577 27.41 17.36 4.48
N ASP A 578 27.72 16.06 4.54
CA ASP A 578 27.21 15.02 3.65
C ASP A 578 27.46 15.33 2.16
N PHE A 579 28.72 15.54 1.83
CA PHE A 579 29.17 15.75 0.46
C PHE A 579 29.21 14.43 -0.31
N PHE A 580 28.47 14.38 -1.43
CA PHE A 580 28.44 13.26 -2.37
C PHE A 580 28.97 13.70 -3.72
N ASP A 581 30.10 13.12 -4.15
CA ASP A 581 30.69 13.36 -5.44
C ASP A 581 30.32 12.24 -6.40
N LEU A 582 29.45 12.50 -7.35
CA LEU A 582 29.02 11.57 -8.39
C LEU A 582 29.87 11.68 -9.66
N ASP A 583 30.73 12.67 -9.76
CA ASP A 583 31.55 12.98 -10.94
C ASP A 583 32.61 11.90 -11.29
N PRO A 584 33.25 11.20 -10.32
CA PRO A 584 34.23 10.14 -10.65
C PRO A 584 33.70 9.05 -11.59
N TYR A 585 32.38 8.95 -11.71
CA TYR A 585 31.72 7.91 -12.51
C TYR A 585 31.04 8.45 -13.77
N GLY A 586 31.34 9.72 -14.13
CA GLY A 586 30.91 10.33 -15.39
C GLY A 586 29.49 10.91 -15.37
N GLN A 587 28.88 11.08 -14.21
CA GLN A 587 27.57 11.74 -14.09
C GLN A 587 27.68 13.25 -14.06
N ALA A 588 28.88 13.81 -13.86
CA ALA A 588 29.13 15.24 -13.76
C ALA A 588 28.16 15.94 -12.78
N GLU A 589 27.92 15.32 -11.63
CA GLU A 589 27.01 15.78 -10.60
C GLU A 589 27.63 15.62 -9.21
N VAL A 590 27.31 16.56 -8.33
CA VAL A 590 27.71 16.53 -6.93
C VAL A 590 26.59 17.11 -6.08
N GLN A 591 26.45 16.59 -4.88
CA GLN A 591 25.42 16.97 -3.94
C GLN A 591 26.01 17.21 -2.55
N PHE A 592 25.47 18.19 -1.81
CA PHE A 592 25.82 18.47 -0.44
C PHE A 592 24.71 19.21 0.30
N PHE A 593 24.76 19.19 1.62
CA PHE A 593 23.80 19.88 2.48
C PHE A 593 24.44 21.09 3.18
N LEU A 594 23.67 22.15 3.28
CA LEU A 594 23.92 23.30 4.14
C LEU A 594 23.03 23.19 5.37
N TYR A 595 23.58 23.32 6.56
CA TYR A 595 22.84 23.27 7.82
C TYR A 595 22.96 24.57 8.58
N ALA A 596 21.85 25.07 9.11
CA ALA A 596 21.88 26.16 10.04
C ALA A 596 22.56 25.72 11.35
N ASN A 597 23.49 26.52 11.88
CA ASN A 597 24.15 26.26 13.17
C ASN A 597 23.22 26.54 14.37
N THR A 598 22.13 27.27 14.15
CA THR A 598 21.08 27.49 15.14
C THR A 598 19.85 26.65 14.79
N SER A 599 19.03 26.29 15.77
CA SER A 599 17.79 25.54 15.58
C SER A 599 16.55 26.42 15.69
N GLY A 600 15.43 25.89 15.27
CA GLY A 600 14.12 26.52 15.37
C GLY A 600 13.90 27.64 14.34
N TRP A 601 12.97 28.55 14.63
CA TRP A 601 12.58 29.62 13.72
C TRP A 601 13.76 30.51 13.24
N PRO A 602 14.78 30.83 14.05
CA PRO A 602 15.93 31.58 13.55
C PRO A 602 16.65 30.89 12.37
N ALA A 603 16.62 29.56 12.27
CA ALA A 603 17.19 28.83 11.15
C ALA A 603 16.51 29.19 9.81
N ALA A 604 15.19 29.41 9.82
CA ALA A 604 14.42 29.82 8.64
C ALA A 604 14.76 31.23 8.15
N GLN A 605 15.52 32.00 8.89
CA GLN A 605 15.94 33.34 8.54
C GLN A 605 17.29 33.37 7.80
N ILE A 606 17.96 32.25 7.67
CA ILE A 606 19.21 32.14 6.91
C ILE A 606 18.85 31.92 5.45
N LEU A 607 19.33 32.81 4.58
CA LEU A 607 19.10 32.74 3.13
C LEU A 607 20.39 32.43 2.39
N ALA A 608 20.31 31.62 1.33
CA ALA A 608 21.39 31.37 0.41
C ALA A 608 20.95 31.78 -1.00
N THR A 609 21.66 32.73 -1.62
CA THR A 609 21.39 33.16 -2.98
C THR A 609 22.53 32.70 -3.87
N TRP A 610 22.20 31.90 -4.89
CA TRP A 610 23.16 31.26 -5.77
C TRP A 610 23.26 31.97 -7.10
N SER A 611 24.45 31.94 -7.69
CA SER A 611 24.73 32.35 -9.07
C SER A 611 25.91 31.56 -9.63
N ASN A 612 25.90 31.29 -10.93
CA ASN A 612 26.92 30.49 -11.60
C ASN A 612 27.10 30.92 -13.05
N SER A 613 28.21 30.50 -13.67
CA SER A 613 28.42 30.59 -15.10
C SER A 613 27.38 29.77 -15.87
N THR A 614 27.10 30.14 -17.11
CA THR A 614 26.05 29.54 -17.95
C THR A 614 26.27 28.06 -18.28
N ASN A 615 27.51 27.57 -18.15
CA ASN A 615 27.82 26.14 -18.37
C ASN A 615 27.46 25.27 -17.19
N LEU A 616 27.50 25.81 -16.00
CA LEU A 616 27.19 25.07 -14.76
C LEU A 616 25.72 25.21 -14.39
N LEU A 617 25.17 24.22 -13.74
CA LEU A 617 23.85 24.28 -13.13
C LEU A 617 24.01 24.08 -11.62
N VAL A 618 23.51 25.04 -10.85
CA VAL A 618 23.43 24.93 -9.39
C VAL A 618 21.96 25.00 -9.01
N THR A 619 21.47 23.90 -8.46
CA THR A 619 20.07 23.77 -8.04
C THR A 619 20.05 23.61 -6.53
N PRO A 620 19.71 24.67 -5.78
CA PRO A 620 19.38 24.50 -4.36
C PRO A 620 17.99 23.88 -4.26
N GLU A 621 17.92 22.72 -3.66
CA GLU A 621 16.67 22.02 -3.41
C GLU A 621 16.44 21.91 -1.91
N GLY A 622 15.24 22.26 -1.47
CA GLY A 622 14.70 21.75 -0.24
C GLY A 622 13.82 20.55 -0.56
N MET A 623 13.32 19.86 0.40
CA MET A 623 12.31 18.82 0.22
C MET A 623 11.04 19.34 -0.49
N TYR A 624 10.83 20.64 -0.47
CA TYR A 624 9.82 21.37 -1.25
C TYR A 624 10.52 22.44 -2.09
N PRO A 625 10.02 22.69 -3.31
CA PRO A 625 10.70 23.56 -4.28
C PRO A 625 10.79 25.03 -3.88
N LEU A 626 10.84 25.37 -2.62
CA LEU A 626 10.81 26.72 -2.09
C LEU A 626 11.98 27.16 -1.27
N ALA A 627 12.91 26.30 -1.00
CA ALA A 627 14.05 26.69 -0.21
C ALA A 627 14.99 27.56 -1.03
N ASP A 628 14.77 28.84 -1.00
CA ASP A 628 15.78 29.85 -1.30
C ASP A 628 16.57 30.26 -0.02
N ASN A 629 16.33 29.58 1.09
CA ASN A 629 17.03 29.73 2.38
C ASN A 629 17.63 28.39 2.85
N VAL A 630 18.40 28.45 3.93
CA VAL A 630 19.06 27.27 4.52
C VAL A 630 18.07 26.42 5.32
N SER A 631 16.81 26.78 5.35
CA SER A 631 15.79 26.09 6.10
C SER A 631 14.49 26.01 5.34
N ASP A 632 14.00 24.79 5.17
CA ASP A 632 12.67 24.51 4.72
C ASP A 632 11.63 24.52 5.87
N LEU A 633 11.92 25.26 6.92
CA LEU A 633 11.13 25.31 8.15
C LEU A 633 10.05 26.39 8.13
N ARG A 634 9.70 26.93 6.97
CA ARG A 634 8.63 27.93 6.90
C ARG A 634 7.30 27.30 7.28
N PRO A 635 6.60 27.86 8.26
CA PRO A 635 5.26 27.37 8.61
C PRO A 635 4.33 27.38 7.41
N ARG A 636 3.56 26.31 7.26
CA ARG A 636 2.72 26.02 6.12
C ARG A 636 1.26 25.96 6.53
N ASN A 637 0.39 26.29 5.59
CA ASN A 637 -1.04 26.04 5.67
C ASN A 637 -1.46 25.20 4.46
N HIS A 638 -2.43 24.34 4.63
CA HIS A 638 -2.94 23.54 3.54
C HIS A 638 -4.37 23.96 3.19
N VAL A 639 -4.65 24.03 1.90
CA VAL A 639 -6.00 24.11 1.36
C VAL A 639 -6.25 22.82 0.60
N TYR A 640 -7.21 22.02 1.04
CA TYR A 640 -7.62 20.78 0.39
C TYR A 640 -8.80 21.03 -0.53
N LEU A 641 -8.80 20.37 -1.67
CA LEU A 641 -9.87 20.38 -2.64
C LEU A 641 -10.54 19.02 -2.69
N THR A 642 -11.87 19.02 -2.77
CA THR A 642 -12.65 17.81 -2.99
C THR A 642 -13.67 18.09 -4.09
N ALA A 643 -14.14 17.05 -4.75
CA ALA A 643 -15.22 17.14 -5.72
C ALA A 643 -16.25 16.07 -5.46
N GLY A 644 -17.50 16.28 -5.89
CA GLY A 644 -18.54 15.30 -5.74
C GLY A 644 -19.74 15.79 -4.95
N ALA A 645 -20.51 14.88 -4.40
CA ALA A 645 -21.73 15.16 -3.64
C ALA A 645 -21.70 14.46 -2.27
N ASP A 646 -22.30 15.05 -1.24
CA ASP A 646 -22.43 14.46 0.09
C ASP A 646 -23.20 13.13 0.07
N ALA A 647 -24.09 12.97 -0.91
CA ALA A 647 -24.83 11.74 -1.18
C ALA A 647 -24.92 11.48 -2.68
N LEU A 648 -24.67 10.23 -3.07
CA LEU A 648 -24.77 9.75 -4.44
C LEU A 648 -25.99 8.82 -4.58
N ALA A 649 -27.03 9.32 -5.25
CA ALA A 649 -28.18 8.50 -5.66
C ALA A 649 -28.01 8.13 -7.13
N VAL A 650 -27.66 6.88 -7.41
CA VAL A 650 -27.41 6.41 -8.76
C VAL A 650 -28.64 5.70 -9.30
N ASN A 651 -28.95 5.93 -10.60
CA ASN A 651 -29.91 5.14 -11.36
C ASN A 651 -29.23 4.70 -12.65
N PHE A 652 -28.70 3.50 -12.64
CA PHE A 652 -27.89 2.95 -13.71
C PHE A 652 -28.64 1.88 -14.51
N PRO A 653 -28.83 2.06 -15.83
CA PRO A 653 -29.44 1.06 -16.69
C PRO A 653 -28.42 -0.04 -17.01
N CYS A 654 -28.59 -1.22 -16.43
CA CYS A 654 -27.72 -2.37 -16.62
C CYS A 654 -28.39 -3.37 -17.59
N ASP A 655 -27.74 -3.66 -18.70
CA ASP A 655 -28.18 -4.67 -19.64
C ASP A 655 -27.71 -6.07 -19.23
N THR A 656 -28.56 -6.80 -18.54
CA THR A 656 -28.23 -8.14 -18.06
C THR A 656 -28.07 -9.17 -19.16
N THR A 657 -28.50 -8.90 -20.41
CA THR A 657 -28.31 -9.80 -21.55
C THR A 657 -26.85 -9.95 -21.96
N GLN A 658 -25.96 -9.05 -21.47
CA GLN A 658 -24.52 -9.13 -21.69
C GLN A 658 -23.82 -10.08 -20.70
N MET A 659 -24.52 -10.57 -19.69
CA MET A 659 -24.02 -11.47 -18.66
C MET A 659 -24.45 -12.91 -18.91
N ALA A 660 -23.86 -13.86 -18.21
CA ALA A 660 -24.43 -15.18 -18.06
C ALA A 660 -25.75 -15.08 -17.26
N ASP A 661 -26.69 -15.98 -17.50
CA ASP A 661 -27.80 -16.19 -16.57
C ASP A 661 -27.25 -16.83 -15.27
N GLY A 662 -28.07 -16.86 -14.23
CA GLY A 662 -27.72 -17.49 -12.96
C GLY A 662 -27.39 -16.52 -11.85
N TYR A 663 -26.63 -16.99 -10.90
CA TYR A 663 -26.34 -16.24 -9.66
C TYR A 663 -25.10 -15.37 -9.83
N HIS A 664 -25.27 -14.06 -9.59
CA HIS A 664 -24.20 -13.09 -9.67
C HIS A 664 -24.13 -12.23 -8.41
N GLN A 665 -22.92 -11.85 -8.02
CA GLN A 665 -22.67 -10.91 -6.94
C GLN A 665 -22.47 -9.50 -7.52
N PHE A 666 -23.43 -8.61 -7.31
CA PHE A 666 -23.32 -7.20 -7.69
C PHE A 666 -22.77 -6.39 -6.53
N THR A 667 -21.63 -5.78 -6.74
CA THR A 667 -20.99 -4.88 -5.78
C THR A 667 -20.92 -3.48 -6.37
N ALA A 668 -21.63 -2.54 -5.76
CA ALA A 668 -21.50 -1.12 -6.06
C ALA A 668 -20.46 -0.50 -5.13
N VAL A 669 -19.53 0.24 -5.70
CA VAL A 669 -18.40 0.88 -5.02
C VAL A 669 -18.47 2.37 -5.31
N ALA A 670 -18.59 3.21 -4.29
CA ALA A 670 -18.40 4.65 -4.43
C ALA A 670 -17.03 5.07 -3.89
N TYR A 671 -16.47 6.10 -4.51
CA TYR A 671 -15.15 6.64 -4.16
C TYR A 671 -15.30 8.04 -3.58
N GLU A 672 -14.50 8.33 -2.57
CA GLU A 672 -14.36 9.69 -2.05
C GLU A 672 -13.73 10.58 -3.11
N GLY A 673 -14.30 11.76 -3.30
CA GLY A 673 -13.86 12.75 -4.29
C GLY A 673 -12.65 13.54 -3.81
N SER A 674 -11.59 12.82 -3.47
CA SER A 674 -10.26 13.33 -3.10
C SER A 674 -9.19 12.43 -3.74
N SER A 675 -7.93 12.81 -3.63
CA SER A 675 -6.81 11.96 -4.09
C SER A 675 -6.69 10.64 -3.32
N VAL A 676 -7.27 10.54 -2.13
CA VAL A 676 -7.27 9.30 -1.32
C VAL A 676 -8.23 8.27 -1.87
N ALA A 677 -9.35 8.72 -2.46
CA ALA A 677 -10.36 7.88 -3.10
C ALA A 677 -10.85 6.72 -2.21
N THR A 678 -11.09 6.99 -0.92
CA THR A 678 -11.61 5.98 0.03
C THR A 678 -12.88 5.32 -0.51
N GLN A 679 -12.93 3.98 -0.46
CA GLN A 679 -14.04 3.21 -1.03
C GLN A 679 -15.17 3.01 -0.02
N THR A 680 -16.41 3.16 -0.51
CA THR A 680 -17.64 2.78 0.20
C THR A 680 -18.39 1.76 -0.64
N ARG A 681 -18.75 0.59 -0.08
CA ARG A 681 -19.24 -0.54 -0.87
C ARG A 681 -20.52 -1.15 -0.33
N VAL A 682 -21.30 -1.71 -1.25
CA VAL A 682 -22.48 -2.53 -0.93
C VAL A 682 -22.68 -3.64 -1.94
N THR A 683 -22.90 -4.85 -1.45
CA THR A 683 -23.00 -6.07 -2.26
C THR A 683 -24.38 -6.71 -2.13
N ARG A 684 -24.89 -7.28 -3.24
CA ARG A 684 -26.07 -8.16 -3.28
C ARG A 684 -25.85 -9.31 -4.24
N THR A 685 -26.36 -10.47 -3.88
CA THR A 685 -26.48 -11.61 -4.81
C THR A 685 -27.82 -11.54 -5.52
N VAL A 686 -27.81 -11.58 -6.85
CA VAL A 686 -29.00 -11.53 -7.71
C VAL A 686 -29.07 -12.77 -8.59
N LEU A 687 -30.25 -13.04 -9.17
CA LEU A 687 -30.45 -14.09 -10.15
C LEU A 687 -30.75 -13.43 -11.50
N VAL A 688 -29.86 -13.56 -12.48
CA VAL A 688 -30.06 -13.10 -13.84
C VAL A 688 -30.79 -14.22 -14.63
N GLN A 689 -31.87 -13.84 -15.34
CA GLN A 689 -32.71 -14.79 -16.07
C GLN A 689 -33.16 -14.20 -17.39
N ASN A 690 -32.34 -14.36 -18.44
CA ASN A 690 -32.68 -13.90 -19.80
C ASN A 690 -33.09 -15.04 -20.72
N THR A 691 -32.62 -16.27 -20.40
CA THR A 691 -32.85 -17.49 -21.17
C THR A 691 -33.52 -18.56 -20.32
N GLY A 692 -33.79 -19.70 -20.90
CA GLY A 692 -34.36 -20.85 -20.16
C GLY A 692 -33.30 -21.82 -19.62
N LEU A 693 -32.01 -21.58 -19.90
CA LEU A 693 -30.94 -22.47 -19.41
C LEU A 693 -30.80 -22.33 -17.90
N THR A 694 -30.82 -23.44 -17.18
CA THR A 694 -30.50 -23.51 -15.75
C THR A 694 -29.57 -24.68 -15.46
N ALA A 695 -28.84 -24.59 -14.33
CA ALA A 695 -27.98 -25.66 -13.88
C ALA A 695 -27.88 -25.67 -12.35
N THR A 696 -27.58 -26.84 -11.81
CA THR A 696 -27.33 -27.01 -10.36
C THR A 696 -25.91 -27.48 -10.10
N LEU A 697 -25.33 -27.03 -9.02
CA LEU A 697 -24.05 -27.48 -8.49
C LEU A 697 -24.30 -28.14 -7.14
N SER A 698 -23.93 -29.38 -7.00
CA SER A 698 -23.93 -30.12 -5.74
C SER A 698 -22.52 -30.59 -5.41
N ALA A 699 -22.22 -30.70 -4.15
CA ALA A 699 -20.90 -31.06 -3.70
C ALA A 699 -20.91 -32.19 -2.68
N TRP A 700 -19.82 -32.99 -2.68
CA TRP A 700 -19.59 -34.04 -1.71
C TRP A 700 -18.14 -33.89 -1.16
N PRO A 701 -17.91 -34.09 0.14
CA PRO A 701 -18.89 -34.47 1.18
C PRO A 701 -19.97 -33.40 1.36
N ALA A 702 -21.14 -33.78 1.83
CA ALA A 702 -22.21 -32.87 2.15
C ALA A 702 -21.78 -31.98 3.34
N GLY A 703 -22.14 -30.69 3.28
CA GLY A 703 -21.75 -29.72 4.31
C GLY A 703 -20.84 -28.63 3.73
N THR A 704 -20.25 -27.85 4.60
CA THR A 704 -19.41 -26.67 4.26
C THR A 704 -17.93 -26.84 4.65
N ASN A 705 -17.56 -28.01 5.23
CA ASN A 705 -16.21 -28.29 5.69
C ASN A 705 -15.66 -29.57 5.07
N ALA A 706 -14.38 -29.57 4.76
CA ALA A 706 -13.62 -30.73 4.34
C ALA A 706 -12.24 -30.73 5.02
N THR A 707 -11.64 -31.90 5.17
CA THR A 707 -10.27 -31.99 5.66
C THR A 707 -9.27 -32.05 4.51
N LEU A 708 -8.05 -31.58 4.75
CA LEU A 708 -6.99 -31.47 3.74
C LEU A 708 -6.65 -32.81 3.05
N ASP A 709 -6.93 -33.95 3.67
CA ASP A 709 -6.70 -35.28 3.14
C ASP A 709 -7.86 -35.80 2.26
N GLN A 710 -8.91 -35.03 2.04
CA GLN A 710 -10.08 -35.41 1.23
C GLN A 710 -9.97 -34.95 -0.21
N SER A 711 -10.77 -35.60 -1.08
CA SER A 711 -11.07 -35.10 -2.42
C SER A 711 -12.52 -34.64 -2.45
N LEU A 712 -12.72 -33.38 -2.81
CA LEU A 712 -14.05 -32.80 -3.03
C LEU A 712 -14.57 -33.26 -4.38
N GLN A 713 -15.84 -33.64 -4.45
CA GLN A 713 -16.51 -33.94 -5.71
C GLN A 713 -17.62 -32.93 -5.95
N PHE A 714 -17.59 -32.31 -7.13
CA PHE A 714 -18.61 -31.37 -7.56
C PHE A 714 -19.36 -31.95 -8.73
N THR A 715 -20.67 -32.10 -8.57
CA THR A 715 -21.57 -32.56 -9.67
C THR A 715 -22.37 -31.38 -10.18
N VAL A 716 -22.19 -31.08 -11.45
CA VAL A 716 -22.97 -30.04 -12.16
C VAL A 716 -23.97 -30.75 -13.07
N THR A 717 -25.23 -30.34 -13.03
CA THR A 717 -26.26 -30.86 -13.89
C THR A 717 -27.04 -29.72 -14.52
N ALA A 718 -27.05 -29.66 -15.86
CA ALA A 718 -27.85 -28.72 -16.61
C ALA A 718 -29.25 -29.31 -16.87
N ASP A 719 -30.24 -28.45 -17.02
CA ASP A 719 -31.62 -28.83 -17.39
C ASP A 719 -31.82 -29.03 -18.90
N ALA A 720 -30.80 -28.70 -19.70
CA ALA A 720 -30.77 -28.85 -21.14
C ALA A 720 -29.83 -29.98 -21.58
N THR A 721 -30.13 -30.62 -22.71
CA THR A 721 -29.32 -31.73 -23.28
C THR A 721 -28.31 -31.28 -24.32
N ASN A 722 -28.44 -30.04 -24.84
CA ASN A 722 -27.61 -29.47 -25.88
C ASN A 722 -26.47 -28.63 -25.29
N ILE A 723 -25.80 -29.16 -24.28
CA ILE A 723 -24.68 -28.46 -23.61
C ILE A 723 -23.39 -28.55 -24.43
N ALA A 724 -22.73 -27.41 -24.63
CA ALA A 724 -21.40 -27.33 -25.24
C ALA A 724 -20.29 -27.52 -24.23
N GLN A 725 -20.43 -26.90 -23.03
CA GLN A 725 -19.36 -26.89 -22.02
C GLN A 725 -19.93 -26.72 -20.62
N ILE A 726 -19.32 -27.43 -19.68
CA ILE A 726 -19.44 -27.18 -18.24
C ILE A 726 -18.06 -26.97 -17.71
N GLU A 727 -17.83 -25.83 -17.06
CA GLU A 727 -16.55 -25.46 -16.46
C GLU A 727 -16.73 -25.16 -14.97
N LEU A 728 -15.89 -25.78 -14.12
CA LEU A 728 -15.89 -25.55 -12.69
C LEU A 728 -14.79 -24.53 -12.33
N PHE A 729 -15.13 -23.55 -11.53
CA PHE A 729 -14.23 -22.52 -11.02
C PHE A 729 -14.07 -22.60 -9.51
N GLY A 730 -12.89 -22.19 -9.03
CA GLY A 730 -12.58 -22.01 -7.64
C GLY A 730 -11.49 -20.95 -7.45
N THR A 731 -10.88 -20.89 -6.28
CA THR A 731 -9.75 -19.99 -6.01
C THR A 731 -8.62 -20.24 -6.98
N GLY A 732 -8.23 -19.22 -7.74
CA GLY A 732 -7.18 -19.31 -8.75
C GLY A 732 -7.69 -19.59 -10.17
N GLY A 733 -8.99 -19.71 -10.40
CA GLY A 733 -9.58 -19.83 -11.72
C GLY A 733 -10.23 -21.18 -12.03
N SER A 734 -10.12 -21.64 -13.28
CA SER A 734 -10.74 -22.89 -13.75
C SER A 734 -10.08 -24.12 -13.11
N LEU A 735 -10.90 -25.03 -12.61
CA LEU A 735 -10.49 -26.30 -12.00
C LEU A 735 -10.72 -27.50 -12.94
N GLY A 736 -11.46 -27.31 -14.03
CA GLY A 736 -11.69 -28.34 -15.02
C GLY A 736 -12.84 -28.00 -15.98
N VAL A 737 -12.84 -28.66 -17.13
CA VAL A 737 -13.78 -28.45 -18.20
C VAL A 737 -14.28 -29.81 -18.71
N VAL A 738 -15.60 -29.95 -18.91
CA VAL A 738 -16.23 -31.07 -19.56
C VAL A 738 -17.05 -30.53 -20.74
N THR A 739 -16.94 -31.15 -21.91
CA THR A 739 -17.62 -30.70 -23.14
C THR A 739 -18.65 -31.70 -23.64
N ASN A 740 -19.73 -31.19 -24.25
CA ASN A 740 -20.77 -31.95 -24.90
C ASN A 740 -21.54 -32.96 -24.02
N GLU A 741 -21.60 -32.68 -22.72
CA GLU A 741 -22.31 -33.49 -21.74
C GLU A 741 -23.26 -32.60 -20.90
N PRO A 742 -24.49 -33.07 -20.62
CA PRO A 742 -25.46 -32.31 -19.81
C PRO A 742 -25.17 -32.35 -18.32
N ALA A 743 -24.24 -33.21 -17.90
CA ALA A 743 -23.78 -33.30 -16.50
C ALA A 743 -22.28 -33.59 -16.45
N ALA A 744 -21.64 -33.08 -15.44
CA ALA A 744 -20.21 -33.26 -15.22
C ALA A 744 -19.92 -33.54 -13.73
N VAL A 745 -18.90 -34.36 -13.46
CA VAL A 745 -18.39 -34.60 -12.13
C VAL A 745 -16.91 -34.19 -12.11
N PHE A 746 -16.57 -33.30 -11.21
CA PHE A 746 -15.22 -32.84 -11.01
C PHE A 746 -14.69 -33.33 -9.67
N ALA A 747 -13.50 -33.91 -9.65
CA ALA A 747 -12.80 -34.29 -8.43
C ALA A 747 -11.69 -33.26 -8.18
N VAL A 748 -11.74 -32.59 -7.05
CA VAL A 748 -10.79 -31.54 -6.67
C VAL A 748 -10.10 -31.97 -5.38
N PRO A 749 -8.79 -32.33 -5.41
CA PRO A 749 -8.07 -32.69 -4.21
C PRO A 749 -7.95 -31.46 -3.28
N ALA A 750 -8.33 -31.61 -2.02
CA ALA A 750 -8.18 -30.53 -1.04
C ALA A 750 -6.73 -30.05 -0.86
N PRO A 751 -5.70 -30.94 -0.96
CA PRO A 751 -4.30 -30.47 -0.92
C PRO A 751 -3.93 -29.45 -2.00
N ASP A 752 -4.57 -29.51 -3.18
CA ASP A 752 -4.27 -28.56 -4.27
C ASP A 752 -4.82 -27.16 -3.98
N LEU A 753 -5.83 -27.08 -3.11
CA LEU A 753 -6.45 -25.83 -2.69
C LEU A 753 -5.79 -25.24 -1.44
N GLY A 754 -5.31 -26.10 -0.53
CA GLY A 754 -4.76 -25.73 0.77
C GLY A 754 -5.84 -25.43 1.82
N LEU A 755 -5.40 -25.10 3.04
CA LEU A 755 -6.28 -24.70 4.13
C LEU A 755 -6.92 -23.34 3.83
N GLY A 756 -8.13 -23.10 4.33
CA GLY A 756 -8.86 -21.84 4.18
C GLY A 756 -10.24 -21.99 3.59
N LEU A 757 -10.91 -20.88 3.31
CA LEU A 757 -12.24 -20.80 2.74
C LEU A 757 -12.18 -20.68 1.22
N HIS A 758 -12.86 -21.58 0.51
CA HIS A 758 -12.83 -21.64 -0.97
C HIS A 758 -14.23 -21.54 -1.56
N PRO A 759 -14.46 -20.65 -2.53
CA PRO A 759 -15.67 -20.62 -3.34
C PRO A 759 -15.57 -21.59 -4.51
N PHE A 760 -16.72 -22.19 -4.88
CA PHE A 760 -16.86 -23.00 -6.09
C PHE A 760 -18.15 -22.62 -6.79
N TYR A 761 -18.08 -22.43 -8.10
CA TYR A 761 -19.23 -22.26 -8.97
C TYR A 761 -18.93 -22.87 -10.34
N ALA A 762 -19.96 -23.14 -11.10
CA ALA A 762 -19.82 -23.65 -12.45
C ALA A 762 -20.44 -22.69 -13.45
N LEU A 763 -19.81 -22.56 -14.60
CA LEU A 763 -20.34 -21.90 -15.78
C LEU A 763 -20.72 -22.96 -16.81
N VAL A 764 -22.00 -23.00 -17.15
CA VAL A 764 -22.56 -23.90 -18.15
C VAL A 764 -22.85 -23.13 -19.44
N THR A 765 -22.40 -23.63 -20.58
CA THR A 765 -22.65 -23.02 -21.89
C THR A 765 -23.35 -24.03 -22.80
N ASP A 766 -24.45 -23.63 -23.40
CA ASP A 766 -25.15 -24.48 -24.38
C ASP A 766 -24.59 -24.30 -25.81
N GLN A 767 -25.05 -25.15 -26.75
CA GLN A 767 -24.55 -25.13 -28.14
C GLN A 767 -24.98 -23.88 -28.94
N VAL A 768 -25.91 -23.08 -28.44
CA VAL A 768 -26.29 -21.79 -29.05
C VAL A 768 -25.66 -20.59 -28.40
N GLY A 769 -24.85 -20.81 -27.38
CA GLY A 769 -24.03 -19.77 -26.70
C GLY A 769 -24.69 -19.16 -25.47
N ASN A 770 -25.85 -19.64 -25.02
CA ASN A 770 -26.39 -19.21 -23.72
C ASN A 770 -25.50 -19.72 -22.60
N ARG A 771 -25.31 -18.91 -21.55
CA ARG A 771 -24.46 -19.23 -20.40
C ARG A 771 -25.28 -19.14 -19.12
N TYR A 772 -24.97 -20.01 -18.17
CA TYR A 772 -25.58 -20.01 -16.85
C TYR A 772 -24.53 -20.23 -15.78
N GLN A 773 -24.46 -19.34 -14.78
CA GLN A 773 -23.58 -19.44 -13.61
C GLN A 773 -24.37 -20.01 -12.43
N THR A 774 -23.89 -21.11 -11.87
CA THR A 774 -24.51 -21.71 -10.70
C THR A 774 -24.33 -20.86 -9.45
N GLN A 775 -25.12 -21.10 -8.42
CA GLN A 775 -24.88 -20.51 -7.12
C GLN A 775 -23.50 -20.96 -6.60
N THR A 776 -22.74 -20.02 -6.01
CA THR A 776 -21.46 -20.32 -5.37
C THR A 776 -21.69 -21.14 -4.12
N VAL A 777 -20.98 -22.27 -4.01
CA VAL A 777 -20.87 -23.06 -2.79
C VAL A 777 -19.53 -22.82 -2.13
N TRP A 778 -19.53 -22.74 -0.82
CA TRP A 778 -18.33 -22.42 -0.04
C TRP A 778 -17.90 -23.61 0.80
N TYR A 779 -16.63 -23.97 0.72
CA TYR A 779 -16.01 -25.00 1.54
C TYR A 779 -14.84 -24.44 2.31
N ARG A 780 -14.82 -24.70 3.61
CA ARG A 780 -13.64 -24.48 4.44
C ARG A 780 -12.84 -25.77 4.50
N ILE A 781 -11.59 -25.71 4.02
CA ILE A 781 -10.65 -26.82 4.13
C ILE A 781 -9.87 -26.62 5.44
N ILE A 782 -9.93 -27.63 6.30
CA ILE A 782 -9.31 -27.64 7.63
C ILE A 782 -8.23 -28.73 7.70
N ALA A 783 -7.25 -28.53 8.58
CA ALA A 783 -6.25 -29.55 8.84
C ALA A 783 -6.91 -30.79 9.49
N PRO A 784 -6.46 -32.00 9.15
CA PRO A 784 -6.86 -33.20 9.88
C PRO A 784 -6.51 -33.06 11.36
N ILE A 785 -7.43 -33.45 12.24
CA ILE A 785 -7.19 -33.39 13.68
C ILE A 785 -6.12 -34.45 14.03
N PRO A 786 -4.96 -34.05 14.59
CA PRO A 786 -3.92 -35.01 14.91
C PRO A 786 -4.39 -36.01 15.97
N LEU A 787 -4.28 -37.29 15.65
CA LEU A 787 -4.66 -38.39 16.52
C LEU A 787 -3.42 -39.13 16.92
N THR A 788 -3.18 -39.26 18.24
CA THR A 788 -2.01 -39.94 18.78
C THR A 788 -2.42 -41.14 19.67
N PHE A 789 -1.56 -42.16 19.72
CA PHE A 789 -1.72 -43.25 20.67
C PHE A 789 -1.00 -42.93 22.01
N SER A 790 -1.73 -42.96 23.11
CA SER A 790 -1.17 -42.81 24.43
C SER A 790 -1.27 -44.12 25.20
N GLY A 791 -0.17 -44.57 25.76
CA GLY A 791 -0.11 -45.80 26.58
C GLY A 791 -0.48 -47.08 25.85
N GLY A 792 -0.43 -47.09 24.51
CA GLY A 792 -0.69 -48.30 23.70
C GLY A 792 -2.16 -48.75 23.59
N SER A 793 -3.08 -48.07 24.30
CA SER A 793 -4.49 -48.46 24.33
C SER A 793 -5.50 -47.29 24.29
N ARG A 794 -5.04 -46.08 24.10
CA ARG A 794 -5.92 -44.90 24.00
C ARG A 794 -5.55 -44.01 22.84
N LEU A 795 -6.54 -43.59 22.10
CA LEU A 795 -6.46 -42.50 21.13
C LEU A 795 -6.64 -41.18 21.88
N VAL A 796 -5.79 -40.20 21.59
CA VAL A 796 -5.84 -38.87 22.21
C VAL A 796 -5.74 -37.83 21.08
N TRP A 797 -6.59 -36.79 21.17
CA TRP A 797 -6.59 -35.68 20.20
C TRP A 797 -6.91 -34.35 20.88
N PRO A 798 -6.41 -33.24 20.32
CA PRO A 798 -6.73 -31.90 20.80
C PRO A 798 -8.20 -31.56 20.54
N THR A 799 -8.81 -30.85 21.46
CA THR A 799 -10.24 -30.51 21.42
C THR A 799 -10.50 -29.10 21.93
N ILE A 800 -11.63 -28.54 21.50
CA ILE A 800 -12.20 -27.29 22.02
C ILE A 800 -13.39 -27.69 22.93
N SER A 801 -13.38 -27.23 24.16
CA SER A 801 -14.47 -27.52 25.09
C SER A 801 -15.83 -27.09 24.55
N GLY A 802 -16.83 -27.94 24.63
CA GLY A 802 -18.18 -27.72 24.12
C GLY A 802 -18.42 -28.17 22.67
N ARG A 803 -17.37 -28.50 21.90
CA ARG A 803 -17.53 -29.02 20.54
C ARG A 803 -17.68 -30.53 20.50
N GLN A 804 -18.34 -31.03 19.48
CA GLN A 804 -18.50 -32.47 19.20
C GLN A 804 -17.49 -32.94 18.17
N TYR A 805 -16.96 -34.14 18.40
CA TYR A 805 -15.97 -34.78 17.56
C TYR A 805 -16.40 -36.21 17.24
N ASP A 806 -16.42 -36.54 15.94
CA ASP A 806 -16.63 -37.91 15.49
C ASP A 806 -15.29 -38.64 15.44
N LEU A 807 -15.10 -39.61 16.30
CA LEU A 807 -14.04 -40.59 16.13
C LEU A 807 -14.49 -41.62 15.11
N GLN A 808 -13.79 -41.72 14.02
CA GLN A 808 -14.09 -42.60 12.91
C GLN A 808 -13.02 -43.70 12.77
N PHE A 809 -13.44 -44.87 12.30
CA PHE A 809 -12.53 -45.97 12.10
C PHE A 809 -12.85 -46.77 10.82
N THR A 810 -11.86 -47.47 10.31
CA THR A 810 -12.03 -48.46 9.24
C THR A 810 -10.94 -49.54 9.38
N THR A 811 -11.28 -50.74 8.95
CA THR A 811 -10.31 -51.84 8.75
C THR A 811 -9.87 -51.98 7.29
N ASN A 812 -10.54 -51.25 6.37
CA ASN A 812 -10.26 -51.22 4.94
C ASN A 812 -10.42 -49.80 4.44
N LEU A 813 -9.30 -49.16 4.06
CA LEU A 813 -9.32 -47.79 3.58
C LEU A 813 -10.17 -47.58 2.31
N ALA A 814 -10.33 -48.60 1.48
CA ALA A 814 -11.20 -48.53 0.29
C ALA A 814 -12.70 -48.54 0.63
N ALA A 815 -13.09 -48.98 1.81
CA ALA A 815 -14.46 -49.00 2.25
C ALA A 815 -14.92 -47.70 2.93
N GLY A 816 -14.01 -46.77 3.12
CA GLY A 816 -14.25 -45.50 3.85
C GLY A 816 -14.29 -45.67 5.37
N PHE A 817 -14.40 -44.54 6.04
CA PHE A 817 -14.47 -44.47 7.51
C PHE A 817 -15.91 -44.48 7.99
N GLN A 818 -16.15 -45.16 9.12
CA GLN A 818 -17.44 -45.15 9.81
C GLN A 818 -17.27 -44.50 11.17
N THR A 819 -18.28 -43.76 11.64
CA THR A 819 -18.25 -43.14 12.97
C THR A 819 -18.33 -44.22 14.02
N LEU A 820 -17.31 -44.32 14.83
CA LEU A 820 -17.20 -45.23 15.99
C LEU A 820 -17.86 -44.62 17.24
N ALA A 821 -17.66 -43.33 17.45
CA ALA A 821 -18.22 -42.57 18.54
C ALA A 821 -18.25 -41.05 18.23
N THR A 822 -19.27 -40.37 18.77
CA THR A 822 -19.32 -38.91 18.82
C THR A 822 -18.98 -38.46 20.24
N VAL A 823 -17.98 -37.63 20.40
CA VAL A 823 -17.44 -37.20 21.71
C VAL A 823 -17.65 -35.69 21.86
N THR A 824 -18.42 -35.28 22.87
CA THR A 824 -18.48 -33.86 23.27
C THR A 824 -17.32 -33.55 24.17
N ALA A 825 -16.47 -32.62 23.76
CA ALA A 825 -15.26 -32.24 24.47
C ALA A 825 -15.59 -31.42 25.72
N SER A 826 -15.06 -31.83 26.87
CA SER A 826 -15.14 -31.07 28.12
C SER A 826 -13.84 -30.33 28.45
N ASN A 827 -12.74 -30.68 27.81
CA ASN A 827 -11.39 -30.15 28.05
C ASN A 827 -10.66 -29.86 26.72
N SER A 828 -9.40 -29.43 26.79
CA SER A 828 -8.53 -29.21 25.63
C SER A 828 -7.99 -30.50 24.98
N LEU A 829 -8.22 -31.66 25.59
CA LEU A 829 -7.85 -32.97 25.06
C LEU A 829 -8.99 -33.95 25.30
N ALA A 830 -9.37 -34.70 24.28
CA ALA A 830 -10.23 -35.87 24.40
C ALA A 830 -9.40 -37.13 24.28
N GLN A 831 -9.92 -38.20 24.85
CA GLN A 831 -9.32 -39.52 24.77
C GLN A 831 -10.40 -40.60 24.59
N TRP A 832 -10.05 -41.64 23.83
CA TRP A 832 -10.91 -42.79 23.59
C TRP A 832 -10.16 -44.08 23.76
N PRO A 833 -10.66 -45.04 24.55
CA PRO A 833 -10.03 -46.37 24.73
C PRO A 833 -10.17 -47.19 23.43
N VAL A 834 -9.09 -47.81 23.01
CA VAL A 834 -9.09 -48.75 21.89
C VAL A 834 -8.68 -50.12 22.37
N THR A 835 -9.49 -51.08 22.05
CA THR A 835 -9.15 -52.49 22.33
C THR A 835 -8.28 -53.03 21.20
N ALA A 836 -7.11 -53.54 21.50
CA ALA A 836 -6.24 -54.17 20.53
C ALA A 836 -6.97 -55.31 19.85
N THR A 837 -7.12 -55.22 18.53
CA THR A 837 -7.64 -56.32 17.69
C THR A 837 -6.49 -56.90 16.88
N ASN A 838 -6.60 -58.16 16.46
CA ASN A 838 -5.61 -58.82 15.61
C ASN A 838 -5.65 -58.34 14.13
N GLN A 839 -6.46 -57.38 13.82
CA GLN A 839 -6.59 -56.78 12.49
C GLN A 839 -6.08 -55.35 12.49
N ALA A 840 -5.49 -54.92 11.38
CA ALA A 840 -5.14 -53.54 11.19
C ALA A 840 -6.40 -52.66 11.21
N ALA A 841 -6.37 -51.59 11.99
CA ALA A 841 -7.44 -50.62 12.09
C ALA A 841 -6.85 -49.20 11.89
N PHE A 842 -7.55 -48.37 11.14
CA PHE A 842 -7.20 -46.99 10.92
C PHE A 842 -8.25 -46.12 11.60
N TYR A 843 -7.77 -45.05 12.21
CA TYR A 843 -8.62 -44.12 12.96
C TYR A 843 -8.37 -42.70 12.49
N ARG A 844 -9.44 -41.89 12.49
CA ARG A 844 -9.36 -40.43 12.32
C ARG A 844 -10.38 -39.74 13.20
N VAL A 845 -10.18 -38.47 13.47
CA VAL A 845 -11.14 -37.63 14.18
C VAL A 845 -11.61 -36.53 13.22
N LYS A 846 -12.91 -36.29 13.23
CA LYS A 846 -13.56 -35.22 12.50
C LYS A 846 -14.28 -34.31 13.49
N LEU A 847 -14.24 -33.01 13.29
CA LEU A 847 -15.13 -32.11 14.01
C LEU A 847 -16.54 -32.28 13.47
N ASP A 848 -17.50 -32.51 14.35
CA ASP A 848 -18.91 -32.59 14.03
C ASP A 848 -19.54 -31.23 14.31
N ASP A 849 -19.82 -30.45 13.26
CA ASP A 849 -20.43 -29.12 13.35
C ASP A 849 -21.90 -29.17 12.93
#